data_800b7ad9b0353236a33f2666c3f2591b
#
_entry.id   800b7ad9b0353236a33f2666c3f2591b
#
_cell.length_a   1.000
_cell.length_b   1.000
_cell.length_c   1.000
_cell.angle_alpha   90.00
_cell.angle_beta   90.00
_cell.angle_gamma   90.00
#
_symmetry.space_group_name_H-M   'P 1'
#
loop_
_entity.id
_entity.type
_entity.pdbx_description
1 polymer ?
#
loop_
_entity_poly.entity_id
_entity_poly.type
_entity_poly.pdbx_seq_one_letter_code
_entity_poly.pdbx_strand_id
1 'polypeptide(L)'
;MKICAVLFFTALLPAAPGDNCKVLRRHGQINEARTCFTGLLRSSDPFARAEGAWGLDRFEDANREFRTAEKNTPQSAPLKAEWGLLFLEHYQPGDAAKLFTEAIAADANFAPAYLGLARVASLGFDKRAPEIAQQALQHDPKLYQAHELMAYLALEDNDPKKAQEEAQKAFAISNEAVDAMAVLASMDWLNGKEQSEWLPRILKINPVYGEAYATGAHFFEINRRYNEAIRFYRKALDLNPSLWSARSQLGVNLMRQGDSGEARQQLERCYDAHFRDAETVNSLRLLDKTGDYQTFKSANAELRLHKKEAALLRPYIEAELEKAIATYERKYQMKLPGAVRLELYPEHQDFIVRTLGLPGQGGLLGVTFGLSVAMDSPSARPPGQFSWASTMWHELSHVFVLTATRHLVPRWFTEGVAVHEESAASPDWGDRMTPDIVSALEKKQLLPVLELDKGFMRPTFPTQVMISYFQAGKICDFISQKWGDGALLGMIHAYAARKSTEEAMQESLHESAAAFDKEFMAWIEPQTANTVKHFADWKKGMKTLHASLEAGKLDDVIRDGVTLRDYYPDYTGTDSAYEMLAEAYQRKGNKTAAVAELEKYRNTGGTSVAALKKLATWEQEAGNAKQARTTLAKLDYIYPEDEETHRRLGSLLLEAGDANGAVREGKALLALKPGDAAESHYELAKALRAAHLLNEAKDQVVMALEAAPGFKPAQQLLLQLSQ
;
A
#
# COMPACT_ATOMS: atom_id res chain seq x y z
N MET A 1 -27.52 2.90 -69.98
CA MET A 1 -26.69 2.77 -68.78
C MET A 1 -27.31 3.66 -67.70
N LYS A 2 -28.14 3.07 -66.80
CA LYS A 2 -28.78 3.81 -65.70
C LYS A 2 -27.85 3.70 -64.49
N ILE A 3 -27.34 4.83 -64.02
CA ILE A 3 -26.56 4.95 -62.80
C ILE A 3 -27.57 5.03 -61.66
N CYS A 4 -27.69 3.96 -60.85
CA CYS A 4 -28.38 3.98 -59.56
C CYS A 4 -27.47 4.67 -58.54
N ALA A 5 -27.80 5.91 -58.18
CA ALA A 5 -27.25 6.55 -57.01
C ALA A 5 -27.82 5.89 -55.76
N VAL A 6 -26.99 5.15 -55.05
CA VAL A 6 -27.31 4.64 -53.72
C VAL A 6 -27.09 5.80 -52.74
N LEU A 7 -28.16 6.44 -52.32
CA LEU A 7 -28.18 7.39 -51.22
C LEU A 7 -27.94 6.59 -49.93
N PHE A 8 -26.71 6.68 -49.38
CA PHE A 8 -26.46 6.29 -48.03
C PHE A 8 -27.17 7.29 -47.08
N PHE A 9 -28.33 6.90 -46.57
CA PHE A 9 -28.89 7.53 -45.40
C PHE A 9 -27.95 7.18 -44.22
N THR A 10 -27.03 8.08 -43.85
CA THR A 10 -26.43 8.07 -42.53
C THR A 10 -27.57 8.41 -41.57
N ALA A 11 -28.13 7.42 -40.91
CA ALA A 11 -29.01 7.65 -39.79
C ALA A 11 -28.23 8.40 -38.75
N LEU A 12 -28.50 9.71 -38.60
CA LEU A 12 -28.09 10.49 -37.45
C LEU A 12 -28.63 9.74 -36.23
N LEU A 13 -27.75 9.25 -35.35
CA LEU A 13 -28.15 8.73 -34.07
C LEU A 13 -29.04 9.78 -33.40
N PRO A 14 -30.21 9.43 -32.84
CA PRO A 14 -31.07 10.39 -32.17
C PRO A 14 -30.28 11.03 -31.01
N ALA A 15 -30.07 12.34 -31.09
CA ALA A 15 -29.41 13.11 -30.04
C ALA A 15 -30.20 13.02 -28.74
N ALA A 16 -29.52 12.92 -27.59
CA ALA A 16 -30.22 12.95 -26.31
C ALA A 16 -30.85 14.34 -26.11
N PRO A 17 -32.03 14.46 -25.46
CA PRO A 17 -32.72 15.75 -25.31
C PRO A 17 -31.88 16.83 -24.64
N GLY A 18 -30.93 16.47 -23.78
CA GLY A 18 -30.06 17.36 -23.04
C GLY A 18 -28.76 17.78 -23.74
N ASP A 19 -28.45 17.26 -24.92
CA ASP A 19 -27.15 17.47 -25.58
C ASP A 19 -26.77 18.94 -25.76
N ASN A 20 -27.72 19.79 -26.17
CA ASN A 20 -27.46 21.23 -26.29
C ASN A 20 -27.10 21.86 -24.93
N CYS A 21 -27.74 21.45 -23.84
CA CYS A 21 -27.47 21.95 -22.51
C CYS A 21 -26.08 21.47 -22.01
N LYS A 22 -25.71 20.22 -22.37
CA LYS A 22 -24.37 19.65 -22.07
C LYS A 22 -23.26 20.39 -22.82
N VAL A 23 -23.50 20.82 -24.08
CA VAL A 23 -22.58 21.65 -24.84
C VAL A 23 -22.35 23.00 -24.14
N LEU A 24 -23.40 23.68 -23.69
CA LEU A 24 -23.25 24.94 -22.92
C LEU A 24 -22.41 24.73 -21.65
N ARG A 25 -22.66 23.64 -20.92
CA ARG A 25 -21.88 23.28 -19.72
C ARG A 25 -20.42 23.01 -20.09
N ARG A 26 -20.15 22.28 -21.17
CA ARG A 26 -18.80 22.00 -21.68
C ARG A 26 -18.01 23.25 -21.99
N HIS A 27 -18.68 24.30 -22.45
CA HIS A 27 -18.08 25.61 -22.74
C HIS A 27 -18.05 26.56 -21.51
N GLY A 28 -18.35 26.06 -20.32
CA GLY A 28 -18.32 26.86 -19.08
C GLY A 28 -19.46 27.90 -18.97
N GLN A 29 -20.46 27.82 -19.86
CA GLN A 29 -21.66 28.67 -19.85
C GLN A 29 -22.67 28.15 -18.81
N ILE A 30 -22.28 28.19 -17.53
CA ILE A 30 -22.99 27.50 -16.44
C ILE A 30 -24.39 28.01 -16.25
N ASN A 31 -24.63 29.33 -16.33
CA ASN A 31 -25.96 29.93 -16.14
C ASN A 31 -26.90 29.61 -17.30
N GLU A 32 -26.40 29.65 -18.53
CA GLU A 32 -27.11 29.27 -19.73
C GLU A 32 -27.44 27.78 -19.74
N ALA A 33 -26.50 26.92 -19.37
CA ALA A 33 -26.71 25.51 -19.22
C ALA A 33 -27.81 25.22 -18.17
N ARG A 34 -27.76 25.88 -17.01
CA ARG A 34 -28.77 25.75 -15.96
C ARG A 34 -30.14 26.16 -16.44
N THR A 35 -30.22 27.27 -17.17
CA THR A 35 -31.49 27.76 -17.78
C THR A 35 -32.03 26.75 -18.78
N CYS A 36 -31.16 26.20 -19.64
CA CYS A 36 -31.48 25.16 -20.60
C CYS A 36 -32.05 23.91 -19.92
N PHE A 37 -31.35 23.36 -18.92
CA PHE A 37 -31.81 22.19 -18.15
C PHE A 37 -33.13 22.45 -17.40
N THR A 38 -33.32 23.67 -16.85
CA THR A 38 -34.60 24.07 -16.24
C THR A 38 -35.74 24.05 -17.25
N GLY A 39 -35.45 24.42 -18.50
CA GLY A 39 -36.43 24.32 -19.60
C GLY A 39 -36.87 22.87 -19.86
N LEU A 40 -35.95 21.92 -19.82
CA LEU A 40 -36.25 20.51 -20.03
C LEU A 40 -37.21 19.91 -18.97
N LEU A 41 -37.21 20.42 -17.73
CA LEU A 41 -38.15 19.97 -16.69
C LEU A 41 -39.61 20.20 -17.04
N ARG A 42 -39.90 21.09 -17.98
CA ARG A 42 -41.26 21.40 -18.44
C ARG A 42 -41.70 20.57 -19.65
N SER A 43 -40.82 19.68 -20.14
CA SER A 43 -41.12 18.80 -21.29
C SER A 43 -42.21 17.78 -20.96
N SER A 44 -43.02 17.44 -21.94
CA SER A 44 -43.92 16.28 -21.85
C SER A 44 -43.18 14.95 -21.92
N ASP A 45 -41.96 14.92 -22.49
CA ASP A 45 -41.12 13.75 -22.59
C ASP A 45 -40.38 13.46 -21.25
N PRO A 46 -40.61 12.29 -20.63
CA PRO A 46 -39.90 11.93 -19.38
C PRO A 46 -38.38 11.85 -19.55
N PHE A 47 -37.85 11.48 -20.73
CA PHE A 47 -36.42 11.46 -20.97
C PHE A 47 -35.81 12.86 -20.92
N ALA A 48 -36.48 13.83 -21.55
CA ALA A 48 -36.05 15.24 -21.45
C ALA A 48 -36.09 15.76 -20.01
N ARG A 49 -37.15 15.41 -19.23
CA ARG A 49 -37.19 15.79 -17.81
C ARG A 49 -36.11 15.15 -16.98
N ALA A 50 -35.77 13.88 -17.26
CA ALA A 50 -34.66 13.19 -16.61
C ALA A 50 -33.33 13.92 -16.85
N GLU A 51 -33.00 14.26 -18.08
CA GLU A 51 -31.84 15.05 -18.47
C GLU A 51 -31.83 16.44 -17.79
N GLY A 52 -32.99 17.09 -17.73
CA GLY A 52 -33.16 18.36 -17.04
C GLY A 52 -32.88 18.27 -15.53
N ALA A 53 -33.42 17.24 -14.88
CA ALA A 53 -33.20 16.98 -13.47
C ALA A 53 -31.73 16.63 -13.16
N TRP A 54 -31.11 15.76 -13.97
CA TRP A 54 -29.70 15.43 -13.88
C TRP A 54 -28.81 16.66 -14.05
N GLY A 55 -29.05 17.47 -15.08
CA GLY A 55 -28.33 18.71 -15.32
C GLY A 55 -28.43 19.75 -14.20
N LEU A 56 -29.37 19.59 -13.28
CA LEU A 56 -29.59 20.44 -12.09
C LEU A 56 -29.19 19.74 -10.78
N ASP A 57 -28.43 18.64 -10.86
CA ASP A 57 -27.94 17.85 -9.72
C ASP A 57 -29.08 17.25 -8.84
N ARG A 58 -30.24 16.93 -9.46
CA ARG A 58 -31.39 16.34 -8.78
C ARG A 58 -31.46 14.84 -9.05
N PHE A 59 -30.55 14.08 -8.42
CA PHE A 59 -30.38 12.66 -8.69
C PHE A 59 -31.69 11.84 -8.59
N GLU A 60 -32.41 11.97 -7.47
CA GLU A 60 -33.64 11.19 -7.24
C GLU A 60 -34.73 11.52 -8.25
N ASP A 61 -34.86 12.80 -8.62
CA ASP A 61 -35.80 13.23 -9.64
C ASP A 61 -35.40 12.70 -11.02
N ALA A 62 -34.10 12.81 -11.37
CA ALA A 62 -33.59 12.29 -12.63
C ALA A 62 -33.81 10.75 -12.73
N ASN A 63 -33.45 9.99 -11.69
CA ASN A 63 -33.64 8.55 -11.65
C ASN A 63 -35.12 8.15 -11.78
N ARG A 64 -36.03 8.88 -11.12
CA ARG A 64 -37.48 8.65 -11.24
C ARG A 64 -37.97 8.89 -12.68
N GLU A 65 -37.53 9.97 -13.32
CA GLU A 65 -37.92 10.32 -14.68
C GLU A 65 -37.29 9.36 -15.70
N PHE A 66 -36.07 8.87 -15.53
CA PHE A 66 -35.48 7.83 -16.35
C PHE A 66 -36.27 6.52 -16.29
N ARG A 67 -36.70 6.08 -15.10
CA ARG A 67 -37.59 4.92 -14.95
C ARG A 67 -38.94 5.11 -15.65
N THR A 68 -39.43 6.34 -15.67
CA THR A 68 -40.70 6.64 -16.38
C THR A 68 -40.47 6.61 -17.88
N ALA A 69 -39.38 7.13 -18.38
CA ALA A 69 -39.00 7.11 -19.78
C ALA A 69 -38.76 5.69 -20.28
N GLU A 70 -38.12 4.83 -19.48
CA GLU A 70 -37.89 3.43 -19.82
C GLU A 70 -39.19 2.63 -20.07
N LYS A 71 -40.25 2.89 -19.28
CA LYS A 71 -41.57 2.26 -19.50
C LYS A 71 -42.14 2.60 -20.86
N ASN A 72 -41.86 3.79 -21.37
CA ASN A 72 -42.33 4.26 -22.66
C ASN A 72 -41.46 3.76 -23.82
N THR A 73 -40.15 3.61 -23.60
CA THR A 73 -39.15 3.26 -24.62
C THR A 73 -38.13 2.25 -24.06
N PRO A 74 -38.54 1.00 -23.74
CA PRO A 74 -37.69 0.02 -23.04
C PRO A 74 -36.46 -0.42 -23.85
N GLN A 75 -36.46 -0.23 -25.15
CA GLN A 75 -35.39 -0.61 -26.07
C GLN A 75 -34.58 0.61 -26.55
N SER A 76 -34.59 1.74 -25.82
CA SER A 76 -33.81 2.92 -26.18
C SER A 76 -32.38 2.80 -25.64
N ALA A 77 -31.41 2.52 -26.52
CA ALA A 77 -29.98 2.51 -26.14
C ALA A 77 -29.50 3.87 -25.67
N PRO A 78 -29.83 5.03 -26.29
CA PRO A 78 -29.47 6.34 -25.77
C PRO A 78 -29.96 6.60 -24.34
N LEU A 79 -31.26 6.29 -24.07
CA LEU A 79 -31.82 6.48 -22.71
C LEU A 79 -31.07 5.67 -21.66
N LYS A 80 -30.82 4.39 -21.95
CA LYS A 80 -30.09 3.51 -21.01
C LYS A 80 -28.65 3.96 -20.79
N ALA A 81 -27.97 4.43 -21.83
CA ALA A 81 -26.61 4.94 -21.71
C ALA A 81 -26.54 6.23 -20.88
N GLU A 82 -27.44 7.18 -21.11
CA GLU A 82 -27.52 8.42 -20.32
C GLU A 82 -27.87 8.14 -18.85
N TRP A 83 -28.78 7.22 -18.61
CA TRP A 83 -29.09 6.77 -17.25
C TRP A 83 -27.91 6.04 -16.59
N GLY A 84 -27.13 5.27 -17.36
CA GLY A 84 -25.87 4.67 -16.90
C GLY A 84 -24.84 5.72 -16.50
N LEU A 85 -24.70 6.81 -17.26
CA LEU A 85 -23.82 7.93 -16.92
C LEU A 85 -24.25 8.63 -15.62
N LEU A 86 -25.56 8.82 -15.39
CA LEU A 86 -26.06 9.36 -14.12
C LEU A 86 -25.60 8.51 -12.93
N PHE A 87 -25.72 7.17 -13.02
CA PHE A 87 -25.25 6.29 -11.95
C PHE A 87 -23.72 6.30 -11.80
N LEU A 88 -22.99 6.44 -12.90
CA LEU A 88 -21.53 6.51 -12.86
C LEU A 88 -21.06 7.78 -12.13
N GLU A 89 -21.69 8.92 -12.39
CA GLU A 89 -21.43 10.18 -11.69
C GLU A 89 -21.79 10.13 -10.20
N HIS A 90 -22.73 9.27 -9.81
CA HIS A 90 -23.13 9.05 -8.43
C HIS A 90 -22.53 7.81 -7.77
N TYR A 91 -21.34 7.37 -8.24
CA TYR A 91 -20.53 6.29 -7.65
C TYR A 91 -21.25 4.95 -7.50
N GLN A 92 -22.13 4.64 -8.45
CA GLN A 92 -22.85 3.36 -8.55
C GLN A 92 -22.42 2.59 -9.82
N PRO A 93 -21.13 2.17 -9.90
CA PRO A 93 -20.58 1.57 -11.12
C PRO A 93 -21.26 0.24 -11.51
N GLY A 94 -21.80 -0.49 -10.52
CA GLY A 94 -22.51 -1.73 -10.77
C GLY A 94 -23.83 -1.50 -11.53
N ASP A 95 -24.62 -0.50 -11.12
CA ASP A 95 -25.87 -0.13 -11.79
C ASP A 95 -25.58 0.52 -13.15
N ALA A 96 -24.53 1.34 -13.25
CA ALA A 96 -24.08 1.91 -14.51
C ALA A 96 -23.69 0.81 -15.51
N ALA A 97 -22.88 -0.19 -15.10
CA ALA A 97 -22.48 -1.31 -15.96
C ALA A 97 -23.67 -2.11 -16.49
N LYS A 98 -24.68 -2.35 -15.64
CA LYS A 98 -25.92 -3.02 -16.04
C LYS A 98 -26.63 -2.24 -17.14
N LEU A 99 -26.82 -0.93 -16.97
CA LEU A 99 -27.51 -0.08 -17.95
C LEU A 99 -26.75 0.03 -19.27
N PHE A 100 -25.41 0.14 -19.24
CA PHE A 100 -24.60 0.11 -20.46
C PHE A 100 -24.71 -1.24 -21.17
N THR A 101 -24.72 -2.36 -20.43
CA THR A 101 -24.93 -3.69 -21.01
C THR A 101 -26.33 -3.82 -21.66
N GLU A 102 -27.36 -3.29 -21.01
CA GLU A 102 -28.72 -3.24 -21.56
C GLU A 102 -28.82 -2.32 -22.79
N ALA A 103 -28.05 -1.20 -22.81
CA ALA A 103 -27.97 -0.33 -23.99
C ALA A 103 -27.34 -1.07 -25.20
N ILE A 104 -26.28 -1.84 -25.00
CA ILE A 104 -25.64 -2.67 -26.02
C ILE A 104 -26.62 -3.78 -26.48
N ALA A 105 -27.36 -4.36 -25.57
CA ALA A 105 -28.39 -5.37 -25.95
C ALA A 105 -29.51 -4.77 -26.77
N ALA A 106 -29.87 -3.51 -26.56
CA ALA A 106 -30.88 -2.79 -27.35
C ALA A 106 -30.34 -2.35 -28.73
N ASP A 107 -29.08 -1.92 -28.80
CA ASP A 107 -28.35 -1.59 -30.03
C ASP A 107 -26.88 -1.98 -29.91
N ALA A 108 -26.51 -3.08 -30.54
CA ALA A 108 -25.16 -3.61 -30.53
C ALA A 108 -24.11 -2.69 -31.19
N ASN A 109 -24.50 -1.67 -31.94
CA ASN A 109 -23.61 -0.70 -32.58
C ASN A 109 -23.57 0.62 -31.83
N PHE A 110 -24.23 0.75 -30.68
CA PHE A 110 -24.26 2.00 -29.92
C PHE A 110 -22.95 2.27 -29.16
N ALA A 111 -21.99 2.89 -29.84
CA ALA A 111 -20.62 3.15 -29.34
C ALA A 111 -20.56 3.84 -27.96
N PRO A 112 -21.45 4.81 -27.58
CA PRO A 112 -21.40 5.44 -26.25
C PRO A 112 -21.58 4.47 -25.09
N ALA A 113 -22.31 3.35 -25.27
CA ALA A 113 -22.47 2.36 -24.21
C ALA A 113 -21.19 1.55 -23.96
N TYR A 114 -20.44 1.23 -25.00
CA TYR A 114 -19.10 0.62 -24.84
C TYR A 114 -18.13 1.58 -24.13
N LEU A 115 -18.14 2.87 -24.48
CA LEU A 115 -17.34 3.88 -23.77
C LEU A 115 -17.75 3.96 -22.29
N GLY A 116 -19.05 3.90 -21.99
CA GLY A 116 -19.55 3.84 -20.61
C GLY A 116 -19.00 2.63 -19.83
N LEU A 117 -19.02 1.44 -20.44
CA LEU A 117 -18.40 0.23 -19.85
C LEU A 117 -16.90 0.36 -19.68
N ALA A 118 -16.20 0.99 -20.65
CA ALA A 118 -14.76 1.24 -20.53
C ALA A 118 -14.45 2.15 -19.35
N ARG A 119 -15.26 3.19 -19.09
CA ARG A 119 -15.13 4.07 -17.92
C ARG A 119 -15.39 3.31 -16.62
N VAL A 120 -16.40 2.44 -16.56
CA VAL A 120 -16.63 1.56 -15.39
C VAL A 120 -15.44 0.65 -15.15
N ALA A 121 -14.89 0.03 -16.19
CA ALA A 121 -13.72 -0.84 -16.10
C ALA A 121 -12.48 -0.06 -15.63
N SER A 122 -12.30 1.18 -16.10
CA SER A 122 -11.22 2.08 -15.68
C SER A 122 -11.27 2.36 -14.16
N LEU A 123 -12.45 2.69 -13.62
CA LEU A 123 -12.63 2.91 -12.17
C LEU A 123 -12.29 1.68 -11.32
N GLY A 124 -12.52 0.49 -11.85
CA GLY A 124 -12.19 -0.78 -11.21
C GLY A 124 -10.75 -1.26 -11.45
N PHE A 125 -9.89 -0.46 -12.08
CA PHE A 125 -8.55 -0.86 -12.52
C PHE A 125 -8.54 -2.15 -13.36
N ASP A 126 -9.63 -2.40 -14.10
CA ASP A 126 -9.73 -3.57 -14.98
C ASP A 126 -8.87 -3.35 -16.22
N LYS A 127 -7.88 -4.24 -16.41
CA LYS A 127 -6.97 -4.20 -17.56
C LYS A 127 -7.66 -4.26 -18.92
N ARG A 128 -8.94 -4.64 -18.97
CA ARG A 128 -9.76 -4.66 -20.19
C ARG A 128 -10.30 -3.29 -20.60
N ALA A 129 -10.16 -2.25 -19.76
CA ALA A 129 -10.67 -0.92 -20.06
C ALA A 129 -10.22 -0.37 -21.44
N PRO A 130 -8.92 -0.47 -21.84
CA PRO A 130 -8.48 -0.04 -23.18
C PRO A 130 -9.10 -0.87 -24.31
N GLU A 131 -9.30 -2.17 -24.12
CA GLU A 131 -9.92 -3.06 -25.13
C GLU A 131 -11.38 -2.71 -25.33
N ILE A 132 -12.11 -2.42 -24.25
CA ILE A 132 -13.53 -2.02 -24.32
C ILE A 132 -13.64 -0.62 -24.98
N ALA A 133 -12.73 0.32 -24.67
CA ALA A 133 -12.68 1.61 -25.36
C ALA A 133 -12.40 1.45 -26.87
N GLN A 134 -11.54 0.50 -27.25
CA GLN A 134 -11.28 0.18 -28.65
C GLN A 134 -12.50 -0.43 -29.34
N GLN A 135 -13.37 -1.19 -28.64
CA GLN A 135 -14.65 -1.66 -29.20
C GLN A 135 -15.58 -0.49 -29.50
N ALA A 136 -15.64 0.53 -28.62
CA ALA A 136 -16.40 1.75 -28.92
C ALA A 136 -15.95 2.39 -30.23
N LEU A 137 -14.65 2.47 -30.51
CA LEU A 137 -14.08 3.01 -31.77
C LEU A 137 -14.34 2.14 -32.99
N GLN A 138 -14.55 0.82 -32.83
CA GLN A 138 -14.96 -0.05 -33.94
C GLN A 138 -16.38 0.29 -34.41
N HIS A 139 -17.27 0.70 -33.50
CA HIS A 139 -18.65 1.09 -33.82
C HIS A 139 -18.76 2.56 -34.25
N ASP A 140 -17.98 3.46 -33.64
CA ASP A 140 -17.87 4.87 -34.06
C ASP A 140 -16.41 5.35 -34.05
N PRO A 141 -15.72 5.34 -35.20
CA PRO A 141 -14.35 5.83 -35.31
C PRO A 141 -14.18 7.35 -35.06
N LYS A 142 -15.29 8.10 -34.93
CA LYS A 142 -15.27 9.54 -34.64
C LYS A 142 -15.55 9.85 -33.16
N LEU A 143 -15.72 8.83 -32.31
CA LEU A 143 -15.93 8.98 -30.88
C LEU A 143 -14.61 9.37 -30.18
N TYR A 144 -14.20 10.66 -30.31
CA TYR A 144 -12.92 11.16 -29.77
C TYR A 144 -12.76 10.93 -28.28
N GLN A 145 -13.86 10.88 -27.50
CA GLN A 145 -13.84 10.61 -26.06
C GLN A 145 -13.27 9.22 -25.72
N ALA A 146 -13.35 8.26 -26.62
CA ALA A 146 -12.68 6.97 -26.41
C ALA A 146 -11.16 7.08 -26.51
N HIS A 147 -10.64 7.92 -27.42
CA HIS A 147 -9.23 8.24 -27.48
C HIS A 147 -8.76 9.08 -26.28
N GLU A 148 -9.58 9.99 -25.76
CA GLU A 148 -9.30 10.71 -24.50
C GLU A 148 -9.13 9.74 -23.33
N LEU A 149 -10.04 8.78 -23.16
CA LEU A 149 -9.93 7.74 -22.14
C LEU A 149 -8.68 6.88 -22.33
N MET A 150 -8.38 6.48 -23.58
CA MET A 150 -7.19 5.68 -23.87
C MET A 150 -5.90 6.44 -23.59
N ALA A 151 -5.86 7.75 -23.85
CA ALA A 151 -4.73 8.61 -23.50
C ALA A 151 -4.54 8.69 -21.97
N TYR A 152 -5.61 8.87 -21.23
CA TYR A 152 -5.61 8.86 -19.76
C TYR A 152 -5.08 7.53 -19.21
N LEU A 153 -5.64 6.40 -19.67
CA LEU A 153 -5.21 5.06 -19.25
C LEU A 153 -3.75 4.76 -19.60
N ALA A 154 -3.29 5.20 -20.77
CA ALA A 154 -1.91 5.02 -21.17
C ALA A 154 -0.94 5.79 -20.25
N LEU A 155 -1.32 6.99 -19.80
CA LEU A 155 -0.50 7.75 -18.85
C LEU A 155 -0.53 7.14 -17.43
N GLU A 156 -1.66 6.57 -17.00
CA GLU A 156 -1.72 5.76 -15.78
C GLU A 156 -0.78 4.55 -15.84
N ASP A 157 -0.57 4.01 -17.05
CA ASP A 157 0.33 2.90 -17.33
C ASP A 157 1.80 3.27 -17.39
N ASN A 158 2.10 4.54 -17.15
CA ASN A 158 3.43 5.09 -17.36
C ASN A 158 3.93 4.88 -18.80
N ASP A 159 3.00 4.93 -19.78
CA ASP A 159 3.31 4.92 -21.22
C ASP A 159 3.01 6.30 -21.85
N PRO A 160 3.87 7.29 -21.62
CA PRO A 160 3.66 8.65 -22.10
C PRO A 160 3.63 8.74 -23.64
N LYS A 161 4.32 7.84 -24.33
CA LYS A 161 4.33 7.80 -25.79
C LYS A 161 2.95 7.44 -26.32
N LYS A 162 2.34 6.37 -25.80
CA LYS A 162 0.99 5.96 -26.18
C LYS A 162 -0.05 6.99 -25.76
N ALA A 163 0.10 7.60 -24.58
CA ALA A 163 -0.76 8.67 -24.11
C ALA A 163 -0.77 9.85 -25.10
N GLN A 164 0.39 10.27 -25.58
CA GLN A 164 0.51 11.32 -26.58
C GLN A 164 -0.10 10.92 -27.94
N GLU A 165 0.13 9.69 -28.39
CA GLU A 165 -0.46 9.17 -29.64
C GLU A 165 -1.98 9.17 -29.60
N GLU A 166 -2.59 8.70 -28.52
CA GLU A 166 -4.04 8.66 -28.35
C GLU A 166 -4.63 10.08 -28.22
N ALA A 167 -3.98 10.97 -27.48
CA ALA A 167 -4.40 12.37 -27.40
C ALA A 167 -4.38 13.06 -28.77
N GLN A 168 -3.35 12.80 -29.61
CA GLN A 168 -3.29 13.34 -30.97
C GLN A 168 -4.41 12.81 -31.86
N LYS A 169 -4.81 11.55 -31.72
CA LYS A 169 -5.97 10.98 -32.42
C LYS A 169 -7.27 11.66 -32.00
N ALA A 170 -7.47 11.94 -30.71
CA ALA A 170 -8.61 12.70 -30.23
C ALA A 170 -8.67 14.09 -30.90
N PHE A 171 -7.54 14.80 -30.99
CA PHE A 171 -7.44 16.11 -31.68
C PHE A 171 -7.72 16.05 -33.16
N ALA A 172 -7.28 15.00 -33.83
CA ALA A 172 -7.55 14.83 -35.27
C ALA A 172 -9.06 14.74 -35.56
N ILE A 173 -9.84 14.33 -34.56
CA ILE A 173 -11.31 14.21 -34.66
C ILE A 173 -11.99 15.48 -34.13
N SER A 174 -11.55 16.03 -32.99
CA SER A 174 -12.16 17.19 -32.35
C SER A 174 -11.11 18.14 -31.77
N ASN A 175 -11.16 19.41 -32.17
CA ASN A 175 -10.33 20.46 -31.59
C ASN A 175 -10.79 20.89 -30.17
N GLU A 176 -11.91 20.33 -29.70
CA GLU A 176 -12.48 20.53 -28.35
C GLU A 176 -12.26 19.30 -27.43
N ALA A 177 -11.30 18.43 -27.73
CA ALA A 177 -10.93 17.28 -26.90
C ALA A 177 -10.17 17.76 -25.64
N VAL A 178 -10.90 18.35 -24.66
CA VAL A 178 -10.32 18.99 -23.48
C VAL A 178 -9.68 17.99 -22.51
N ASP A 179 -10.20 16.77 -22.42
CA ASP A 179 -9.64 15.73 -21.56
C ASP A 179 -8.29 15.24 -22.12
N ALA A 180 -8.16 15.13 -23.44
CA ALA A 180 -6.87 14.83 -24.08
C ALA A 180 -5.85 15.97 -23.83
N MET A 181 -6.29 17.24 -23.90
CA MET A 181 -5.42 18.37 -23.54
C MET A 181 -5.01 18.32 -22.06
N ALA A 182 -5.91 17.92 -21.14
CA ALA A 182 -5.60 17.76 -19.73
C ALA A 182 -4.55 16.69 -19.47
N VAL A 183 -4.60 15.56 -20.20
CA VAL A 183 -3.56 14.52 -20.18
C VAL A 183 -2.21 15.06 -20.64
N LEU A 184 -2.17 15.79 -21.77
CA LEU A 184 -0.93 16.40 -22.29
C LEU A 184 -0.37 17.48 -21.36
N ALA A 185 -1.25 18.29 -20.72
CA ALA A 185 -0.85 19.24 -19.69
C ALA A 185 -0.25 18.51 -18.48
N SER A 186 -0.83 17.38 -18.08
CA SER A 186 -0.32 16.56 -16.98
C SER A 186 1.06 15.99 -17.28
N MET A 187 1.32 15.56 -18.51
CA MET A 187 2.65 15.12 -18.95
C MET A 187 3.68 16.26 -18.84
N ASP A 188 3.32 17.49 -19.27
CA ASP A 188 4.17 18.67 -19.11
C ASP A 188 4.52 18.90 -17.62
N TRP A 189 3.52 18.87 -16.74
CA TRP A 189 3.69 19.10 -15.30
C TRP A 189 4.50 18.00 -14.61
N LEU A 190 4.26 16.74 -14.95
CA LEU A 190 5.04 15.60 -14.44
C LEU A 190 6.53 15.76 -14.81
N ASN A 191 6.82 16.26 -16.01
CA ASN A 191 8.17 16.54 -16.48
C ASN A 191 8.77 17.86 -15.94
N GLY A 192 8.03 18.58 -15.07
CA GLY A 192 8.51 19.80 -14.41
C GLY A 192 8.35 21.07 -15.26
N LYS A 193 7.63 21.02 -16.37
CA LYS A 193 7.28 22.19 -17.16
C LYS A 193 6.08 22.88 -16.50
N GLU A 194 6.33 23.90 -15.70
CA GLU A 194 5.27 24.57 -14.90
C GLU A 194 4.17 25.21 -15.77
N GLN A 195 4.55 25.78 -16.92
CA GLN A 195 3.63 26.38 -17.86
C GLN A 195 3.42 25.44 -19.04
N SER A 196 2.27 24.76 -19.04
CA SER A 196 1.83 23.95 -20.17
C SER A 196 1.12 24.83 -21.20
N GLU A 197 1.40 24.65 -22.49
CA GLU A 197 0.68 25.30 -23.58
C GLU A 197 -0.77 24.83 -23.72
N TRP A 198 -1.11 23.69 -23.13
CA TRP A 198 -2.43 23.07 -23.24
C TRP A 198 -3.46 23.76 -22.34
N LEU A 199 -3.06 24.18 -21.13
CA LEU A 199 -3.96 24.82 -20.20
C LEU A 199 -4.63 26.10 -20.75
N PRO A 200 -3.92 27.06 -21.36
CA PRO A 200 -4.57 28.21 -21.99
C PRO A 200 -5.56 27.82 -23.10
N ARG A 201 -5.32 26.74 -23.82
CA ARG A 201 -6.24 26.24 -24.85
C ARG A 201 -7.52 25.69 -24.21
N ILE A 202 -7.38 24.89 -23.15
CA ILE A 202 -8.52 24.38 -22.37
C ILE A 202 -9.36 25.54 -21.84
N LEU A 203 -8.73 26.50 -21.16
CA LEU A 203 -9.43 27.64 -20.55
C LEU A 203 -10.07 28.61 -21.56
N LYS A 204 -9.60 28.60 -22.80
CA LYS A 204 -10.27 29.32 -23.91
C LYS A 204 -11.59 28.65 -24.30
N ILE A 205 -11.69 27.31 -24.22
CA ILE A 205 -12.90 26.53 -24.51
C ILE A 205 -13.84 26.61 -23.30
N ASN A 206 -13.30 26.33 -22.12
CA ASN A 206 -14.04 26.36 -20.85
C ASN A 206 -13.23 27.09 -19.76
N PRO A 207 -13.56 28.35 -19.47
CA PRO A 207 -12.82 29.16 -18.48
C PRO A 207 -12.85 28.61 -17.04
N VAL A 208 -13.80 27.72 -16.72
CA VAL A 208 -13.98 27.13 -15.39
C VAL A 208 -13.65 25.64 -15.34
N TYR A 209 -12.86 25.14 -16.32
CA TYR A 209 -12.52 23.71 -16.42
C TYR A 209 -11.48 23.30 -15.38
N GLY A 210 -11.94 23.12 -14.13
CA GLY A 210 -11.10 22.68 -13.00
C GLY A 210 -10.58 21.26 -13.17
N GLU A 211 -11.26 20.44 -13.97
CA GLU A 211 -10.92 19.05 -14.27
C GLU A 211 -9.52 18.90 -14.85
N ALA A 212 -9.02 19.89 -15.59
CA ALA A 212 -7.64 19.87 -16.08
C ALA A 212 -6.61 19.77 -14.95
N TYR A 213 -6.78 20.59 -13.91
CA TYR A 213 -5.92 20.51 -12.73
C TYR A 213 -6.20 19.26 -11.88
N ALA A 214 -7.45 18.80 -11.79
CA ALA A 214 -7.78 17.58 -11.08
C ALA A 214 -7.12 16.34 -11.74
N THR A 215 -7.09 16.27 -13.08
CA THR A 215 -6.36 15.24 -13.83
C THR A 215 -4.86 15.30 -13.52
N GLY A 216 -4.25 16.49 -13.55
CA GLY A 216 -2.85 16.66 -13.16
C GLY A 216 -2.58 16.25 -11.71
N ALA A 217 -3.50 16.58 -10.80
CA ALA A 217 -3.40 16.17 -9.40
C ALA A 217 -3.43 14.65 -9.22
N HIS A 218 -4.32 13.96 -9.93
CA HIS A 218 -4.38 12.50 -9.94
C HIS A 218 -3.05 11.89 -10.41
N PHE A 219 -2.47 12.40 -11.49
CA PHE A 219 -1.17 11.89 -11.96
C PHE A 219 -0.01 12.22 -11.00
N PHE A 220 -0.05 13.32 -10.28
CA PHE A 220 0.88 13.55 -9.19
C PHE A 220 0.68 12.57 -8.05
N GLU A 221 -0.56 12.27 -7.67
CA GLU A 221 -0.90 11.34 -6.59
C GLU A 221 -0.39 9.92 -6.88
N ILE A 222 -0.67 9.35 -8.04
CA ILE A 222 -0.19 8.00 -8.39
C ILE A 222 1.34 7.92 -8.49
N ASN A 223 2.01 9.05 -8.76
CA ASN A 223 3.47 9.19 -8.68
C ASN A 223 3.97 9.56 -7.27
N ARG A 224 3.12 9.42 -6.22
CA ARG A 224 3.45 9.71 -4.82
C ARG A 224 3.85 11.17 -4.55
N ARG A 225 3.59 12.09 -5.48
CA ARG A 225 3.89 13.54 -5.40
C ARG A 225 2.74 14.30 -4.73
N TYR A 226 2.42 13.93 -3.49
CA TYR A 226 1.21 14.36 -2.78
C TYR A 226 1.13 15.87 -2.57
N ASN A 227 2.26 16.55 -2.35
CA ASN A 227 2.28 18.01 -2.19
C ASN A 227 1.85 18.74 -3.46
N GLU A 228 2.30 18.24 -4.62
CA GLU A 228 1.85 18.77 -5.91
C GLU A 228 0.40 18.41 -6.17
N ALA A 229 -0.04 17.21 -5.85
CA ALA A 229 -1.44 16.80 -5.96
C ALA A 229 -2.36 17.73 -5.18
N ILE A 230 -2.07 17.99 -3.89
CA ILE A 230 -2.81 18.93 -3.04
C ILE A 230 -2.88 20.33 -3.65
N ARG A 231 -1.74 20.85 -4.13
CA ARG A 231 -1.68 22.15 -4.78
C ARG A 231 -2.56 22.21 -6.03
N PHE A 232 -2.57 21.13 -6.81
CA PHE A 232 -3.34 21.07 -8.06
C PHE A 232 -4.83 20.85 -7.80
N TYR A 233 -5.23 20.07 -6.80
CA TYR A 233 -6.62 19.98 -6.38
C TYR A 233 -7.16 21.34 -5.89
N ARG A 234 -6.35 22.13 -5.16
CA ARG A 234 -6.72 23.50 -4.79
C ARG A 234 -6.95 24.38 -6.02
N LYS A 235 -6.03 24.33 -7.02
CA LYS A 235 -6.22 25.07 -8.29
C LYS A 235 -7.46 24.62 -9.06
N ALA A 236 -7.79 23.33 -9.04
CA ALA A 236 -9.02 22.82 -9.63
C ALA A 236 -10.26 23.46 -8.98
N LEU A 237 -10.25 23.55 -7.64
CA LEU A 237 -11.33 24.14 -6.87
C LEU A 237 -11.41 25.68 -6.96
N ASP A 238 -10.30 26.35 -7.25
CA ASP A 238 -10.27 27.79 -7.55
C ASP A 238 -11.03 28.09 -8.85
N LEU A 239 -10.94 27.22 -9.86
CA LEU A 239 -11.68 27.33 -11.12
C LEU A 239 -13.13 26.84 -10.98
N ASN A 240 -13.35 25.72 -10.32
CA ASN A 240 -14.65 25.11 -10.12
C ASN A 240 -14.87 24.70 -8.65
N PRO A 241 -15.39 25.58 -7.78
CA PRO A 241 -15.63 25.27 -6.37
C PRO A 241 -16.60 24.11 -6.12
N SER A 242 -17.40 23.72 -7.12
CA SER A 242 -18.37 22.63 -7.06
C SER A 242 -17.80 21.30 -7.59
N LEU A 243 -16.52 21.22 -7.87
CA LEU A 243 -15.87 19.97 -8.29
C LEU A 243 -15.65 19.07 -7.07
N TRP A 244 -16.72 18.42 -6.61
CA TRP A 244 -16.76 17.68 -5.35
C TRP A 244 -15.79 16.49 -5.32
N SER A 245 -15.58 15.81 -6.47
CA SER A 245 -14.59 14.76 -6.59
C SER A 245 -13.16 15.25 -6.28
N ALA A 246 -12.77 16.39 -6.85
CA ALA A 246 -11.47 17.00 -6.55
C ALA A 246 -11.36 17.45 -5.09
N ARG A 247 -12.45 17.89 -4.47
CA ARG A 247 -12.48 18.27 -3.06
C ARG A 247 -12.34 17.05 -2.15
N SER A 248 -13.00 15.94 -2.46
CA SER A 248 -12.84 14.68 -1.75
C SER A 248 -11.39 14.21 -1.81
N GLN A 249 -10.80 14.17 -3.02
CA GLN A 249 -9.39 13.79 -3.20
C GLN A 249 -8.42 14.76 -2.52
N LEU A 250 -8.72 16.05 -2.47
CA LEU A 250 -7.96 17.02 -1.66
C LEU A 250 -7.97 16.60 -0.19
N GLY A 251 -9.14 16.27 0.36
CA GLY A 251 -9.28 15.83 1.75
C GLY A 251 -8.51 14.55 2.04
N VAL A 252 -8.60 13.55 1.17
CA VAL A 252 -7.86 12.28 1.29
C VAL A 252 -6.35 12.52 1.25
N ASN A 253 -5.85 13.34 0.31
CA ASN A 253 -4.41 13.63 0.20
C ASN A 253 -3.88 14.47 1.38
N LEU A 254 -4.67 15.41 1.91
CA LEU A 254 -4.35 16.14 3.13
C LEU A 254 -4.24 15.19 4.33
N MET A 255 -5.16 14.23 4.45
CA MET A 255 -5.10 13.19 5.47
C MET A 255 -3.82 12.35 5.32
N ARG A 256 -3.45 11.93 4.11
CA ARG A 256 -2.21 11.20 3.82
C ARG A 256 -0.96 11.97 4.26
N GLN A 257 -0.93 13.29 4.05
CA GLN A 257 0.16 14.16 4.51
C GLN A 257 0.09 14.48 6.02
N GLY A 258 -0.96 13.99 6.71
CA GLY A 258 -1.15 14.16 8.15
C GLY A 258 -1.82 15.47 8.57
N ASP A 259 -2.35 16.26 7.63
CA ASP A 259 -3.18 17.41 7.94
C ASP A 259 -4.64 16.98 8.14
N SER A 260 -4.91 16.33 9.26
CA SER A 260 -6.25 15.84 9.59
C SER A 260 -7.28 16.95 9.81
N GLY A 261 -6.82 18.17 10.16
CA GLY A 261 -7.70 19.31 10.40
C GLY A 261 -8.32 19.84 9.11
N GLU A 262 -7.49 20.20 8.13
CA GLU A 262 -7.98 20.65 6.82
C GLU A 262 -8.65 19.50 6.06
N ALA A 263 -8.13 18.27 6.16
CA ALA A 263 -8.75 17.09 5.56
C ALA A 263 -10.21 16.95 5.97
N ARG A 264 -10.50 17.01 7.28
CA ARG A 264 -11.87 16.95 7.82
C ARG A 264 -12.74 18.04 7.22
N GLN A 265 -12.28 19.29 7.20
CA GLN A 265 -13.04 20.42 6.65
C GLN A 265 -13.45 20.20 5.18
N GLN A 266 -12.52 19.68 4.34
CA GLN A 266 -12.82 19.44 2.93
C GLN A 266 -13.82 18.31 2.75
N LEU A 267 -13.65 17.21 3.51
CA LEU A 267 -14.52 16.03 3.44
C LEU A 267 -15.92 16.31 4.00
N GLU A 268 -16.04 17.09 5.09
CA GLU A 268 -17.35 17.54 5.62
C GLU A 268 -18.11 18.39 4.60
N ARG A 269 -17.44 19.31 3.89
CA ARG A 269 -18.06 20.07 2.80
C ARG A 269 -18.58 19.17 1.68
N CYS A 270 -17.87 18.09 1.34
CA CYS A 270 -18.36 17.10 0.38
C CYS A 270 -19.62 16.41 0.91
N TYR A 271 -19.57 15.94 2.16
CA TYR A 271 -20.68 15.24 2.79
C TYR A 271 -21.96 16.08 2.88
N ASP A 272 -21.81 17.37 3.25
CA ASP A 272 -22.91 18.35 3.35
C ASP A 272 -23.50 18.69 1.98
N ALA A 273 -22.66 18.69 0.94
CA ALA A 273 -23.10 18.86 -0.45
C ALA A 273 -23.70 17.58 -1.07
N HIS A 274 -23.97 16.55 -0.26
CA HIS A 274 -24.47 15.25 -0.68
C HIS A 274 -23.51 14.42 -1.56
N PHE A 275 -22.24 14.83 -1.65
CA PHE A 275 -21.19 14.05 -2.27
C PHE A 275 -20.64 13.05 -1.22
N ARG A 276 -21.20 11.85 -1.23
CA ARG A 276 -21.00 10.81 -0.22
C ARG A 276 -20.40 9.56 -0.83
N ASP A 277 -19.35 9.72 -1.60
CA ASP A 277 -18.56 8.59 -2.08
C ASP A 277 -17.92 7.82 -0.92
N ALA A 278 -17.52 6.59 -1.19
CA ALA A 278 -17.01 5.69 -0.15
C ALA A 278 -15.74 6.26 0.52
N GLU A 279 -14.89 6.93 -0.24
CA GLU A 279 -13.65 7.53 0.27
C GLU A 279 -13.93 8.68 1.24
N THR A 280 -14.85 9.60 0.90
CA THR A 280 -15.30 10.67 1.79
C THR A 280 -15.86 10.11 3.11
N VAL A 281 -16.79 9.18 3.01
CA VAL A 281 -17.49 8.64 4.19
C VAL A 281 -16.55 7.85 5.10
N ASN A 282 -15.71 6.97 4.53
CA ASN A 282 -14.77 6.17 5.31
C ASN A 282 -13.68 7.03 5.95
N SER A 283 -13.15 8.02 5.21
CA SER A 283 -12.14 8.94 5.76
C SER A 283 -12.69 9.77 6.91
N LEU A 284 -13.94 10.27 6.84
CA LEU A 284 -14.58 10.96 7.96
C LEU A 284 -14.75 10.04 9.18
N ARG A 285 -15.21 8.80 8.99
CA ARG A 285 -15.31 7.82 10.08
C ARG A 285 -13.97 7.53 10.74
N LEU A 286 -12.89 7.46 9.95
CA LEU A 286 -11.54 7.28 10.50
C LEU A 286 -11.10 8.53 11.28
N LEU A 287 -11.36 9.71 10.76
CA LEU A 287 -11.05 10.97 11.44
C LEU A 287 -11.82 11.12 12.77
N ASP A 288 -13.02 10.55 12.91
CA ASP A 288 -13.78 10.53 14.17
C ASP A 288 -13.06 9.75 15.28
N LYS A 289 -12.25 8.73 14.91
CA LYS A 289 -11.44 7.95 15.85
C LYS A 289 -10.15 8.65 16.29
N THR A 290 -9.85 9.86 15.79
CA THR A 290 -8.59 10.58 16.08
C THR A 290 -8.35 10.75 17.58
N GLY A 291 -9.43 10.94 18.37
CA GLY A 291 -9.39 11.06 19.83
C GLY A 291 -8.91 9.79 20.55
N ASP A 292 -8.89 8.62 19.91
CA ASP A 292 -8.44 7.36 20.51
C ASP A 292 -6.92 7.18 20.44
N TYR A 293 -6.23 8.10 19.80
CA TYR A 293 -4.77 8.07 19.62
C TYR A 293 -4.07 9.09 20.53
N GLN A 294 -2.83 8.76 20.90
CA GLN A 294 -1.88 9.64 21.55
C GLN A 294 -0.72 9.94 20.60
N THR A 295 -0.22 11.17 20.63
CA THR A 295 0.90 11.62 19.82
C THR A 295 2.09 11.96 20.72
N PHE A 296 3.24 11.35 20.42
CA PHE A 296 4.49 11.57 21.11
C PHE A 296 5.48 12.24 20.16
N LYS A 297 6.09 13.35 20.56
CA LYS A 297 6.97 14.13 19.71
C LYS A 297 8.39 14.07 20.22
N SER A 298 9.33 13.84 19.31
CA SER A 298 10.77 14.03 19.52
C SER A 298 11.32 15.05 18.53
N ALA A 299 12.62 15.28 18.51
CA ALA A 299 13.24 16.23 17.59
C ALA A 299 13.04 15.86 16.10
N ASN A 300 13.06 14.56 15.78
CA ASN A 300 13.07 14.06 14.42
C ASN A 300 11.83 13.21 14.07
N ALA A 301 10.94 12.95 15.03
CA ALA A 301 9.80 12.07 14.84
C ALA A 301 8.56 12.52 15.62
N GLU A 302 7.40 12.17 15.06
CA GLU A 302 6.09 12.26 15.67
C GLU A 302 5.45 10.88 15.61
N LEU A 303 5.40 10.18 16.75
CA LEU A 303 4.84 8.83 16.85
C LEU A 303 3.39 8.93 17.32
N ARG A 304 2.46 8.31 16.58
CA ARG A 304 1.04 8.26 16.88
C ARG A 304 0.59 6.83 17.12
N LEU A 305 0.16 6.55 18.35
CA LEU A 305 -0.26 5.23 18.81
C LEU A 305 -1.66 5.27 19.37
N HIS A 306 -2.41 4.18 19.19
CA HIS A 306 -3.69 4.01 19.85
C HIS A 306 -3.50 3.89 21.37
N LYS A 307 -4.36 4.53 22.17
CA LYS A 307 -4.26 4.60 23.64
C LYS A 307 -4.15 3.25 24.33
N LYS A 308 -4.77 2.21 23.76
CA LYS A 308 -4.74 0.83 24.30
C LYS A 308 -3.36 0.20 24.26
N GLU A 309 -2.51 0.60 23.30
CA GLU A 309 -1.22 -0.02 23.01
C GLU A 309 -0.03 0.89 23.32
N ALA A 310 -0.29 2.20 23.48
CA ALA A 310 0.77 3.20 23.59
C ALA A 310 1.76 2.92 24.72
N ALA A 311 1.28 2.47 25.88
CA ALA A 311 2.16 2.16 27.01
C ALA A 311 3.08 0.96 26.76
N LEU A 312 2.60 -0.03 25.97
CA LEU A 312 3.35 -1.21 25.59
C LEU A 312 4.37 -0.89 24.48
N LEU A 313 3.90 -0.31 23.36
CA LEU A 313 4.65 -0.24 22.12
C LEU A 313 5.63 0.94 22.04
N ARG A 314 5.29 2.05 22.69
CA ARG A 314 6.07 3.30 22.59
C ARG A 314 7.57 3.12 22.86
N PRO A 315 8.02 2.46 23.94
CA PRO A 315 9.45 2.36 24.26
C PRO A 315 10.25 1.61 23.19
N TYR A 316 9.63 0.63 22.51
CA TYR A 316 10.28 -0.15 21.46
C TYR A 316 10.33 0.63 20.16
N ILE A 317 9.19 1.21 19.76
CA ILE A 317 9.06 1.90 18.48
C ILE A 317 9.86 3.19 18.46
N GLU A 318 9.85 4.01 19.53
CA GLU A 318 10.67 5.22 19.60
C GLU A 318 12.16 4.90 19.44
N ALA A 319 12.67 3.87 20.14
CA ALA A 319 14.07 3.48 20.07
C ALA A 319 14.48 3.01 18.67
N GLU A 320 13.68 2.16 18.02
CA GLU A 320 13.99 1.67 16.67
C GLU A 320 13.80 2.77 15.61
N LEU A 321 12.81 3.66 15.76
CA LEU A 321 12.56 4.79 14.87
C LEU A 321 13.75 5.77 14.87
N GLU A 322 14.25 6.15 16.04
CA GLU A 322 15.41 7.02 16.18
C GLU A 322 16.68 6.37 15.59
N LYS A 323 16.88 5.07 15.86
CA LYS A 323 18.01 4.30 15.31
C LYS A 323 17.94 4.22 13.78
N ALA A 324 16.77 3.96 13.20
CA ALA A 324 16.57 3.88 11.76
C ALA A 324 16.79 5.23 11.08
N ILE A 325 16.22 6.33 11.62
CA ILE A 325 16.43 7.69 11.11
C ILE A 325 17.92 8.03 11.13
N ALA A 326 18.60 7.84 12.26
CA ALA A 326 20.03 8.13 12.37
C ALA A 326 20.90 7.29 11.42
N THR A 327 20.48 6.06 11.14
CA THR A 327 21.19 5.18 10.20
C THR A 327 21.02 5.67 8.78
N TYR A 328 19.80 6.00 8.37
CA TYR A 328 19.52 6.45 7.01
C TYR A 328 20.06 7.87 6.74
N GLU A 329 20.02 8.78 7.71
CA GLU A 329 20.67 10.09 7.58
C GLU A 329 22.16 9.97 7.24
N ARG A 330 22.84 9.02 7.90
CA ARG A 330 24.26 8.75 7.65
C ARG A 330 24.46 8.04 6.30
N LYS A 331 23.65 7.01 6.00
CA LYS A 331 23.77 6.20 4.78
C LYS A 331 23.45 7.00 3.52
N TYR A 332 22.38 7.79 3.54
CA TYR A 332 21.96 8.62 2.42
C TYR A 332 22.58 10.02 2.41
N GLN A 333 23.42 10.34 3.39
CA GLN A 333 24.15 11.62 3.51
C GLN A 333 23.21 12.84 3.45
N MET A 334 22.05 12.75 4.05
CA MET A 334 21.04 13.81 4.03
C MET A 334 20.31 13.95 5.37
N LYS A 335 19.77 15.13 5.63
CA LYS A 335 18.81 15.39 6.69
C LYS A 335 17.42 15.54 6.10
N LEU A 336 16.42 15.00 6.80
CA LEU A 336 15.03 15.18 6.38
C LEU A 336 14.60 16.65 6.61
N PRO A 337 13.72 17.19 5.77
CA PRO A 337 13.24 18.59 5.88
C PRO A 337 12.27 18.81 7.05
N GLY A 338 11.87 17.77 7.75
CA GLY A 338 10.96 17.80 8.90
C GLY A 338 10.92 16.48 9.64
N ALA A 339 10.18 16.44 10.74
CA ALA A 339 9.99 15.23 11.52
C ALA A 339 9.20 14.17 10.75
N VAL A 340 9.62 12.91 10.90
CA VAL A 340 8.87 11.76 10.36
C VAL A 340 7.65 11.53 11.25
N ARG A 341 6.46 11.45 10.63
CA ARG A 341 5.25 11.02 11.33
C ARG A 341 5.03 9.53 11.10
N LEU A 342 5.02 8.76 12.18
CA LEU A 342 4.72 7.33 12.17
C LEU A 342 3.41 7.06 12.89
N GLU A 343 2.44 6.48 12.19
CA GLU A 343 1.11 6.15 12.70
C GLU A 343 0.89 4.63 12.66
N LEU A 344 0.57 4.02 13.82
CA LEU A 344 0.24 2.60 13.92
C LEU A 344 -1.24 2.40 14.20
N TYR A 345 -1.84 1.47 13.47
CA TYR A 345 -3.27 1.17 13.49
C TYR A 345 -3.52 -0.26 14.02
N PRO A 346 -4.18 -0.44 15.18
CA PRO A 346 -4.53 -1.76 15.70
C PRO A 346 -5.62 -2.47 14.91
N GLU A 347 -6.40 -1.73 14.12
CA GLU A 347 -7.42 -2.24 13.23
C GLU A 347 -6.94 -2.13 11.77
N HIS A 348 -6.66 -3.29 11.14
CA HIS A 348 -6.20 -3.32 9.75
C HIS A 348 -7.11 -2.53 8.79
N GLN A 349 -8.43 -2.57 8.99
CA GLN A 349 -9.37 -1.83 8.14
C GLN A 349 -9.19 -0.30 8.27
N ASP A 350 -8.84 0.20 9.46
CA ASP A 350 -8.55 1.62 9.67
C ASP A 350 -7.24 2.03 8.94
N PHE A 351 -6.23 1.16 8.97
CA PHE A 351 -5.00 1.35 8.19
C PHE A 351 -5.29 1.39 6.69
N ILE A 352 -6.12 0.48 6.17
CA ILE A 352 -6.47 0.47 4.74
C ILE A 352 -7.27 1.72 4.35
N VAL A 353 -8.23 2.15 5.17
CA VAL A 353 -8.96 3.41 4.95
C VAL A 353 -8.00 4.60 4.99
N ARG A 354 -7.05 4.64 5.93
CA ARG A 354 -6.00 5.66 6.02
C ARG A 354 -5.16 5.76 4.75
N THR A 355 -4.94 4.63 4.11
CA THR A 355 -4.08 4.49 2.92
C THR A 355 -4.85 4.75 1.63
N LEU A 356 -5.99 4.11 1.46
CA LEU A 356 -6.74 4.04 0.19
C LEU A 356 -8.10 4.75 0.23
N GLY A 357 -8.58 5.16 1.41
CA GLY A 357 -9.96 5.66 1.58
C GLY A 357 -11.03 4.57 1.53
N LEU A 358 -10.68 3.34 1.18
CA LEU A 358 -11.58 2.20 0.97
C LEU A 358 -11.13 1.01 1.81
N PRO A 359 -12.02 0.26 2.48
CA PRO A 359 -11.69 -0.98 3.17
C PRO A 359 -11.43 -2.14 2.19
N GLY A 360 -10.76 -3.21 2.62
CA GLY A 360 -10.80 -4.51 1.95
C GLY A 360 -9.52 -5.00 1.26
N GLN A 361 -8.41 -4.30 1.31
CA GLN A 361 -7.13 -4.72 0.70
C GLN A 361 -6.23 -5.42 1.74
N GLY A 362 -6.18 -6.76 1.72
CA GLY A 362 -5.58 -7.57 2.80
C GLY A 362 -4.05 -7.69 2.85
N GLY A 363 -3.29 -7.24 1.86
CA GLY A 363 -1.85 -7.53 1.73
C GLY A 363 -0.89 -6.43 2.21
N LEU A 364 -1.34 -5.20 2.39
CA LEU A 364 -0.50 -4.09 2.83
C LEU A 364 -0.18 -4.17 4.32
N LEU A 365 1.05 -3.85 4.70
CA LEU A 365 1.52 -3.78 6.09
C LEU A 365 1.93 -2.35 6.49
N GLY A 366 2.46 -1.59 5.55
CA GLY A 366 2.86 -0.21 5.69
C GLY A 366 2.69 0.57 4.39
N VAL A 367 2.65 1.89 4.46
CA VAL A 367 2.67 2.80 3.30
C VAL A 367 3.27 4.14 3.70
N THR A 368 4.12 4.68 2.84
CA THR A 368 4.79 5.97 3.01
C THR A 368 4.16 7.07 2.14
N PHE A 369 3.84 8.20 2.76
CA PHE A 369 3.31 9.41 2.12
C PHE A 369 4.25 10.60 2.38
N GLY A 370 5.41 10.63 1.72
CA GLY A 370 6.45 11.63 1.98
C GLY A 370 7.06 11.47 3.37
N LEU A 371 6.83 12.41 4.29
CA LEU A 371 7.30 12.31 5.69
C LEU A 371 6.31 11.58 6.62
N SER A 372 5.15 11.16 6.12
CA SER A 372 4.15 10.44 6.91
C SER A 372 4.15 8.97 6.54
N VAL A 373 4.23 8.10 7.53
CA VAL A 373 4.17 6.64 7.42
C VAL A 373 2.97 6.15 8.20
N ALA A 374 2.15 5.33 7.57
CA ALA A 374 1.07 4.60 8.22
C ALA A 374 1.35 3.10 8.11
N MET A 375 1.12 2.33 9.18
CA MET A 375 1.32 0.88 9.17
C MET A 375 0.37 0.16 10.12
N ASP A 376 0.21 -1.14 9.89
CA ASP A 376 -0.44 -2.00 10.86
C ASP A 376 0.32 -1.98 12.20
N SER A 377 -0.41 -1.94 13.31
CA SER A 377 0.14 -2.26 14.63
C SER A 377 0.39 -3.78 14.74
N PRO A 378 1.29 -4.25 15.60
CA PRO A 378 1.43 -5.69 15.88
C PRO A 378 0.12 -6.40 16.14
N SER A 379 -0.78 -5.79 16.91
CA SER A 379 -2.10 -6.33 17.25
C SER A 379 -3.09 -6.42 16.08
N ALA A 380 -2.82 -5.74 14.96
CA ALA A 380 -3.67 -5.79 13.77
C ALA A 380 -3.60 -7.14 13.03
N ARG A 381 -2.60 -7.96 13.34
CA ARG A 381 -2.33 -9.24 12.68
C ARG A 381 -2.17 -10.38 13.69
N PRO A 382 -2.48 -11.62 13.30
CA PRO A 382 -2.15 -12.78 14.11
C PRO A 382 -0.65 -12.84 14.45
N PRO A 383 -0.30 -13.31 15.66
CA PRO A 383 1.09 -13.39 16.10
C PRO A 383 2.00 -14.14 15.12
N GLY A 384 3.14 -13.59 14.82
CA GLY A 384 4.15 -14.21 13.94
C GLY A 384 3.93 -13.99 12.44
N GLN A 385 2.87 -13.29 12.02
CA GLN A 385 2.62 -13.06 10.59
C GLN A 385 3.53 -11.98 9.98
N PHE A 386 4.01 -11.02 10.76
CA PHE A 386 4.97 -10.01 10.29
C PHE A 386 5.82 -9.48 11.44
N SER A 387 6.93 -8.82 11.10
CA SER A 387 7.76 -8.05 12.01
C SER A 387 7.46 -6.57 11.83
N TRP A 388 6.91 -5.91 12.86
CA TRP A 388 6.62 -4.49 12.80
C TRP A 388 7.89 -3.65 12.58
N ALA A 389 9.02 -4.08 13.12
CA ALA A 389 10.27 -3.36 12.97
C ALA A 389 10.82 -3.46 11.53
N SER A 390 10.79 -4.65 10.92
CA SER A 390 11.14 -4.81 9.50
C SER A 390 10.30 -3.90 8.61
N THR A 391 8.97 -3.92 8.80
CA THR A 391 8.04 -3.05 8.06
C THR A 391 8.36 -1.56 8.29
N MET A 392 8.63 -1.15 9.52
CA MET A 392 9.00 0.24 9.83
C MET A 392 10.29 0.66 9.12
N TRP A 393 11.33 -0.20 9.11
CA TRP A 393 12.57 0.10 8.40
C TRP A 393 12.35 0.19 6.90
N HIS A 394 11.54 -0.70 6.33
CA HIS A 394 11.11 -0.64 4.92
C HIS A 394 10.48 0.71 4.59
N GLU A 395 9.48 1.12 5.34
CA GLU A 395 8.75 2.37 5.11
C GLU A 395 9.64 3.61 5.32
N LEU A 396 10.53 3.57 6.31
CA LEU A 396 11.49 4.65 6.51
C LEU A 396 12.50 4.77 5.37
N SER A 397 12.92 3.67 4.76
CA SER A 397 13.72 3.73 3.53
C SER A 397 13.02 4.54 2.45
N HIS A 398 11.71 4.31 2.25
CA HIS A 398 10.92 5.13 1.32
C HIS A 398 10.92 6.62 1.70
N VAL A 399 10.79 6.98 2.99
CA VAL A 399 10.86 8.39 3.41
C VAL A 399 12.13 9.06 2.89
N PHE A 400 13.27 8.41 3.03
CA PHE A 400 14.55 8.95 2.58
C PHE A 400 14.72 8.95 1.06
N VAL A 401 14.47 7.82 0.40
CA VAL A 401 14.64 7.66 -1.05
C VAL A 401 13.69 8.59 -1.82
N LEU A 402 12.40 8.66 -1.42
CA LEU A 402 11.44 9.54 -2.06
C LEU A 402 11.76 11.02 -1.83
N THR A 403 12.23 11.39 -0.64
CA THR A 403 12.68 12.76 -0.34
C THR A 403 13.91 13.13 -1.17
N ALA A 404 14.94 12.29 -1.20
CA ALA A 404 16.18 12.52 -1.94
C ALA A 404 15.92 12.68 -3.45
N THR A 405 15.01 11.87 -4.00
CA THR A 405 14.69 11.86 -5.44
C THR A 405 13.56 12.82 -5.81
N ARG A 406 12.96 13.54 -4.86
CA ARG A 406 11.71 14.32 -5.07
C ARG A 406 10.62 13.49 -5.74
N HIS A 407 10.49 12.23 -5.32
CA HIS A 407 9.55 11.25 -5.88
C HIS A 407 9.75 10.93 -7.39
N LEU A 408 10.97 11.10 -7.92
CA LEU A 408 11.29 10.81 -9.33
C LEU A 408 11.90 9.42 -9.53
N VAL A 409 12.05 8.65 -8.47
CA VAL A 409 12.58 7.29 -8.49
C VAL A 409 11.55 6.31 -9.06
N PRO A 410 11.96 5.33 -9.91
CA PRO A 410 11.08 4.27 -10.36
C PRO A 410 10.68 3.36 -9.19
N ARG A 411 9.51 2.75 -9.29
CA ARG A 411 8.95 1.96 -8.19
C ARG A 411 9.82 0.76 -7.85
N TRP A 412 10.29 0.03 -8.86
CA TRP A 412 11.14 -1.14 -8.64
C TRP A 412 12.37 -0.82 -7.79
N PHE A 413 12.99 0.34 -8.02
CA PHE A 413 14.20 0.71 -7.29
C PHE A 413 13.93 1.11 -5.85
N THR A 414 12.89 1.92 -5.59
CA THR A 414 12.56 2.30 -4.21
C THR A 414 12.08 1.10 -3.39
N GLU A 415 11.33 0.15 -3.98
CA GLU A 415 10.95 -1.10 -3.32
C GLU A 415 12.17 -2.01 -3.11
N GLY A 416 13.04 -2.13 -4.12
CA GLY A 416 14.25 -2.93 -4.02
C GLY A 416 15.23 -2.43 -2.95
N VAL A 417 15.43 -1.12 -2.87
CA VAL A 417 16.24 -0.51 -1.81
C VAL A 417 15.60 -0.77 -0.44
N ALA A 418 14.27 -0.66 -0.31
CA ALA A 418 13.60 -0.89 0.97
C ALA A 418 13.78 -2.35 1.46
N VAL A 419 13.62 -3.34 0.59
CA VAL A 419 13.87 -4.76 0.92
C VAL A 419 15.35 -5.02 1.25
N HIS A 420 16.27 -4.39 0.52
CA HIS A 420 17.70 -4.45 0.82
C HIS A 420 18.01 -3.89 2.22
N GLU A 421 17.41 -2.75 2.59
CA GLU A 421 17.62 -2.10 3.88
C GLU A 421 17.06 -2.92 5.05
N GLU A 422 15.97 -3.66 4.87
CA GLU A 422 15.49 -4.60 5.87
C GLU A 422 16.57 -5.65 6.20
N SER A 423 17.12 -6.28 5.17
CA SER A 423 18.18 -7.29 5.31
C SER A 423 19.47 -6.70 5.89
N ALA A 424 19.80 -5.44 5.55
CA ALA A 424 20.97 -4.73 6.10
C ALA A 424 20.78 -4.35 7.57
N ALA A 425 19.54 -4.04 8.00
CA ALA A 425 19.22 -3.75 9.39
C ALA A 425 19.27 -5.00 10.28
N SER A 426 18.77 -6.13 9.78
CA SER A 426 18.85 -7.43 10.42
C SER A 426 18.85 -8.56 9.39
N PRO A 427 19.84 -9.49 9.41
CA PRO A 427 19.94 -10.56 8.41
C PRO A 427 18.74 -11.52 8.37
N ASP A 428 17.93 -11.54 9.41
CA ASP A 428 16.71 -12.36 9.51
C ASP A 428 15.44 -11.60 9.07
N TRP A 429 15.58 -10.34 8.63
CA TRP A 429 14.53 -9.55 7.98
C TRP A 429 14.66 -9.63 6.45
N GLY A 430 13.78 -8.95 5.74
CA GLY A 430 13.76 -8.94 4.29
C GLY A 430 13.10 -10.18 3.67
N ASP A 431 12.94 -10.12 2.35
CA ASP A 431 12.21 -11.12 1.60
C ASP A 431 12.98 -12.45 1.48
N ARG A 432 12.27 -13.54 1.72
CA ARG A 432 12.73 -14.91 1.52
C ARG A 432 12.12 -15.49 0.25
N MET A 433 12.80 -16.47 -0.35
CA MET A 433 12.16 -17.25 -1.41
C MET A 433 10.91 -17.94 -0.86
N THR A 434 9.76 -17.58 -1.41
CA THR A 434 8.50 -18.31 -1.16
C THR A 434 8.29 -19.38 -2.21
N PRO A 435 7.39 -20.36 -2.03
CA PRO A 435 7.05 -21.33 -3.06
C PRO A 435 6.64 -20.72 -4.40
N ASP A 436 5.99 -19.55 -4.39
CA ASP A 436 5.61 -18.82 -5.60
C ASP A 436 6.83 -18.23 -6.33
N ILE A 437 7.80 -17.71 -5.57
CA ILE A 437 9.07 -17.21 -6.12
C ILE A 437 9.86 -18.35 -6.74
N VAL A 438 9.98 -19.51 -6.05
CA VAL A 438 10.65 -20.69 -6.63
C VAL A 438 9.98 -21.16 -7.92
N SER A 439 8.63 -21.17 -7.94
CA SER A 439 7.87 -21.52 -9.15
C SER A 439 8.09 -20.50 -10.30
N ALA A 440 8.24 -19.22 -9.98
CA ALA A 440 8.54 -18.20 -10.97
C ALA A 440 9.96 -18.30 -11.54
N LEU A 441 10.94 -18.64 -10.69
CA LEU A 441 12.31 -18.92 -11.12
C LEU A 441 12.37 -20.15 -12.05
N GLU A 442 11.66 -21.24 -11.69
CA GLU A 442 11.53 -22.44 -12.53
C GLU A 442 10.96 -22.09 -13.92
N LYS A 443 9.95 -21.21 -13.96
CA LYS A 443 9.28 -20.78 -15.19
C LYS A 443 9.98 -19.62 -15.91
N LYS A 444 11.11 -19.14 -15.40
CA LYS A 444 11.86 -17.99 -15.92
C LYS A 444 11.01 -16.74 -16.08
N GLN A 445 10.24 -16.38 -15.04
CA GLN A 445 9.28 -15.27 -15.03
C GLN A 445 9.85 -13.96 -14.44
N LEU A 446 11.16 -13.90 -14.17
CA LEU A 446 11.81 -12.64 -13.81
C LEU A 446 11.79 -11.66 -14.99
N LEU A 447 11.64 -10.39 -14.71
CA LEU A 447 11.56 -9.33 -15.72
C LEU A 447 12.94 -8.70 -15.97
N PRO A 448 13.25 -8.24 -17.18
CA PRO A 448 14.37 -7.34 -17.40
C PRO A 448 14.25 -6.10 -16.49
N VAL A 449 15.38 -5.54 -16.03
CA VAL A 449 15.38 -4.41 -15.08
C VAL A 449 14.61 -3.19 -15.60
N LEU A 450 14.67 -2.90 -16.91
CA LEU A 450 13.92 -1.80 -17.52
C LEU A 450 12.41 -2.04 -17.58
N GLU A 451 11.95 -3.27 -17.39
CA GLU A 451 10.54 -3.65 -17.40
C GLU A 451 10.00 -3.96 -16.00
N LEU A 452 10.85 -3.92 -14.97
CA LEU A 452 10.50 -4.39 -13.64
C LEU A 452 9.37 -3.57 -12.99
N ASP A 453 9.24 -2.28 -13.31
CA ASP A 453 8.11 -1.46 -12.88
C ASP A 453 6.75 -2.04 -13.29
N LYS A 454 6.68 -2.71 -14.47
CA LYS A 454 5.44 -3.34 -14.94
C LYS A 454 4.95 -4.43 -13.99
N GLY A 455 5.87 -5.14 -13.33
CA GLY A 455 5.54 -6.18 -12.36
C GLY A 455 4.85 -5.64 -11.10
N PHE A 456 5.07 -4.38 -10.74
CA PHE A 456 4.39 -3.70 -9.65
C PHE A 456 3.10 -3.02 -10.09
N MET A 457 3.13 -2.35 -11.25
CA MET A 457 2.04 -1.49 -11.70
C MET A 457 0.94 -2.27 -12.44
N ARG A 458 1.31 -3.29 -13.21
CA ARG A 458 0.42 -4.09 -14.06
C ARG A 458 0.78 -5.57 -14.04
N PRO A 459 0.60 -6.22 -12.89
CA PRO A 459 0.89 -7.64 -12.81
C PRO A 459 0.05 -8.43 -13.79
N THR A 460 0.69 -9.34 -14.53
CA THR A 460 0.06 -10.21 -15.52
C THR A 460 -0.49 -11.50 -14.90
N PHE A 461 -0.09 -11.81 -13.65
CA PHE A 461 -0.57 -12.93 -12.86
C PHE A 461 -0.57 -12.58 -11.35
N PRO A 462 -1.36 -13.25 -10.50
CA PRO A 462 -1.67 -12.80 -9.14
C PRO A 462 -0.44 -12.61 -8.21
N THR A 463 0.62 -13.42 -8.36
CA THR A 463 1.80 -13.40 -7.47
C THR A 463 2.94 -12.54 -8.01
N GLN A 464 2.79 -11.89 -9.17
CA GLN A 464 3.87 -11.16 -9.83
C GLN A 464 4.39 -9.99 -9.00
N VAL A 465 3.53 -9.30 -8.26
CA VAL A 465 3.94 -8.19 -7.38
C VAL A 465 4.95 -8.68 -6.34
N MET A 466 4.68 -9.81 -5.67
CA MET A 466 5.60 -10.38 -4.67
C MET A 466 6.93 -10.82 -5.29
N ILE A 467 6.86 -11.40 -6.51
CA ILE A 467 8.07 -11.78 -7.26
C ILE A 467 8.90 -10.54 -7.61
N SER A 468 8.24 -9.42 -7.96
CA SER A 468 8.90 -8.15 -8.26
C SER A 468 9.58 -7.54 -7.03
N TYR A 469 8.99 -7.65 -5.83
CA TYR A 469 9.64 -7.28 -4.57
C TYR A 469 10.93 -8.08 -4.35
N PHE A 470 10.83 -9.39 -4.41
CA PHE A 470 11.99 -10.27 -4.29
C PHE A 470 13.08 -9.94 -5.32
N GLN A 471 12.70 -9.83 -6.60
CA GLN A 471 13.66 -9.52 -7.67
C GLN A 471 14.32 -8.17 -7.46
N ALA A 472 13.56 -7.13 -7.14
CA ALA A 472 14.07 -5.78 -6.90
C ALA A 472 15.03 -5.75 -5.70
N GLY A 473 14.69 -6.42 -4.59
CA GLY A 473 15.56 -6.56 -3.44
C GLY A 473 16.88 -7.26 -3.80
N LYS A 474 16.79 -8.39 -4.54
CA LYS A 474 17.98 -9.12 -5.00
C LYS A 474 18.84 -8.33 -5.98
N ILE A 475 18.25 -7.49 -6.81
CA ILE A 475 18.99 -6.55 -7.67
C ILE A 475 19.78 -5.56 -6.80
N CYS A 476 19.17 -4.98 -5.78
CA CYS A 476 19.87 -4.06 -4.87
C CYS A 476 20.95 -4.76 -4.04
N ASP A 477 20.71 -6.01 -3.60
CA ASP A 477 21.75 -6.86 -2.97
C ASP A 477 22.93 -7.08 -3.91
N PHE A 478 22.69 -7.41 -5.18
CA PHE A 478 23.70 -7.61 -6.19
C PHE A 478 24.50 -6.32 -6.46
N ILE A 479 23.82 -5.18 -6.60
CA ILE A 479 24.49 -3.88 -6.79
C ILE A 479 25.39 -3.56 -5.59
N SER A 480 24.87 -3.70 -4.38
CA SER A 480 25.63 -3.46 -3.15
C SER A 480 26.85 -4.37 -3.04
N GLN A 481 26.67 -5.66 -3.37
CA GLN A 481 27.77 -6.64 -3.31
C GLN A 481 28.87 -6.36 -4.35
N LYS A 482 28.51 -5.99 -5.58
CA LYS A 482 29.47 -5.85 -6.69
C LYS A 482 30.13 -4.47 -6.72
N TRP A 483 29.37 -3.41 -6.47
CA TRP A 483 29.84 -2.01 -6.58
C TRP A 483 29.85 -1.25 -5.25
N GLY A 484 29.30 -1.85 -4.20
CA GLY A 484 29.15 -1.22 -2.89
C GLY A 484 27.89 -0.33 -2.79
N ASP A 485 27.49 -0.01 -1.55
CA ASP A 485 26.32 0.84 -1.25
C ASP A 485 26.41 2.24 -1.88
N GLY A 486 27.62 2.72 -2.15
CA GLY A 486 27.82 3.99 -2.88
C GLY A 486 27.21 3.99 -4.28
N ALA A 487 27.10 2.85 -4.93
CA ALA A 487 26.44 2.74 -6.24
C ALA A 487 24.92 2.91 -6.15
N LEU A 488 24.28 2.37 -5.11
CA LEU A 488 22.86 2.60 -4.83
C LEU A 488 22.60 4.10 -4.57
N LEU A 489 23.45 4.76 -3.80
CA LEU A 489 23.37 6.20 -3.56
C LEU A 489 23.59 7.01 -4.87
N GLY A 490 24.52 6.58 -5.72
CA GLY A 490 24.72 7.15 -7.05
C GLY A 490 23.46 7.09 -7.93
N MET A 491 22.79 5.94 -7.94
CA MET A 491 21.51 5.78 -8.65
C MET A 491 20.39 6.68 -8.07
N ILE A 492 20.32 6.84 -6.74
CA ILE A 492 19.39 7.80 -6.11
C ILE A 492 19.65 9.22 -6.64
N HIS A 493 20.91 9.65 -6.70
CA HIS A 493 21.27 10.98 -7.23
C HIS A 493 20.94 11.12 -8.72
N ALA A 494 21.13 10.07 -9.51
CA ALA A 494 20.77 10.06 -10.94
C ALA A 494 19.26 10.23 -11.13
N TYR A 495 18.44 9.51 -10.36
CA TYR A 495 16.97 9.68 -10.39
C TYR A 495 16.54 11.08 -9.91
N ALA A 496 17.19 11.64 -8.89
CA ALA A 496 16.96 13.02 -8.47
C ALA A 496 17.24 14.04 -9.59
N ALA A 497 18.18 13.72 -10.48
CA ALA A 497 18.51 14.48 -11.67
C ALA A 497 17.62 14.14 -12.91
N ARG A 498 16.52 13.39 -12.72
CA ARG A 498 15.55 12.97 -13.75
C ARG A 498 16.14 12.03 -14.81
N LYS A 499 17.16 11.25 -14.48
CA LYS A 499 17.71 10.25 -15.39
C LYS A 499 16.83 9.01 -15.42
N SER A 500 16.77 8.37 -16.58
CA SER A 500 16.15 7.06 -16.74
C SER A 500 16.94 5.96 -16.00
N THR A 501 16.35 4.78 -15.83
CA THR A 501 17.06 3.63 -15.25
C THR A 501 18.32 3.28 -16.03
N GLU A 502 18.27 3.29 -17.37
CA GLU A 502 19.43 3.02 -18.23
C GLU A 502 20.56 4.04 -17.98
N GLU A 503 20.23 5.34 -17.93
CA GLU A 503 21.21 6.39 -17.67
C GLU A 503 21.76 6.32 -16.24
N ALA A 504 20.93 6.00 -15.25
CA ALA A 504 21.34 5.84 -13.86
C ALA A 504 22.31 4.66 -13.69
N MET A 505 22.05 3.55 -14.36
CA MET A 505 22.94 2.38 -14.39
C MET A 505 24.24 2.69 -15.09
N GLN A 506 24.19 3.33 -16.26
CA GLN A 506 25.40 3.71 -17.00
C GLN A 506 26.29 4.66 -16.18
N GLU A 507 25.72 5.59 -15.43
CA GLU A 507 26.49 6.54 -14.62
C GLU A 507 27.04 5.91 -13.35
N SER A 508 26.24 5.10 -12.64
CA SER A 508 26.58 4.60 -11.31
C SER A 508 27.27 3.23 -11.32
N LEU A 509 26.98 2.39 -12.34
CA LEU A 509 27.50 1.03 -12.47
C LEU A 509 28.46 0.88 -13.64
N HIS A 510 28.49 1.85 -14.58
CA HIS A 510 29.24 1.82 -15.83
C HIS A 510 28.86 0.64 -16.74
N GLU A 511 27.59 0.22 -16.68
CA GLU A 511 27.05 -0.89 -17.46
C GLU A 511 25.71 -0.54 -18.12
N SER A 512 25.42 -1.17 -19.27
CA SER A 512 24.09 -1.13 -19.87
C SER A 512 23.14 -2.08 -19.14
N ALA A 513 21.83 -1.78 -19.17
CA ALA A 513 20.81 -2.62 -18.55
C ALA A 513 20.85 -4.07 -19.07
N ALA A 514 21.09 -4.28 -20.37
CA ALA A 514 21.17 -5.63 -20.95
C ALA A 514 22.40 -6.44 -20.46
N ALA A 515 23.55 -5.77 -20.25
CA ALA A 515 24.73 -6.42 -19.65
C ALA A 515 24.47 -6.75 -18.19
N PHE A 516 23.88 -5.81 -17.46
CA PHE A 516 23.49 -5.97 -16.06
C PHE A 516 22.53 -7.16 -15.86
N ASP A 517 21.45 -7.25 -16.65
CA ASP A 517 20.49 -8.35 -16.55
C ASP A 517 21.18 -9.73 -16.71
N LYS A 518 22.10 -9.84 -17.66
CA LYS A 518 22.87 -11.07 -17.86
C LYS A 518 23.73 -11.42 -16.64
N GLU A 519 24.39 -10.43 -16.05
CA GLU A 519 25.24 -10.65 -14.89
C GLU A 519 24.42 -10.92 -13.63
N PHE A 520 23.31 -10.23 -13.44
CA PHE A 520 22.38 -10.50 -12.35
C PHE A 520 21.86 -11.94 -12.40
N MET A 521 21.46 -12.41 -13.59
CA MET A 521 21.03 -13.80 -13.75
C MET A 521 22.16 -14.79 -13.44
N ALA A 522 23.38 -14.52 -13.87
CA ALA A 522 24.54 -15.34 -13.55
C ALA A 522 24.88 -15.35 -12.05
N TRP A 523 24.54 -14.27 -11.33
CA TRP A 523 24.73 -14.17 -9.88
C TRP A 523 23.64 -14.88 -9.08
N ILE A 524 22.35 -14.78 -9.49
CA ILE A 524 21.23 -15.33 -8.72
C ILE A 524 21.01 -16.84 -8.99
N GLU A 525 21.24 -17.31 -10.21
CA GLU A 525 21.02 -18.71 -10.58
C GLU A 525 21.77 -19.71 -9.68
N PRO A 526 23.07 -19.59 -9.38
CA PRO A 526 23.74 -20.50 -8.48
C PRO A 526 23.18 -20.55 -7.06
N GLN A 527 22.63 -19.42 -6.57
CA GLN A 527 22.06 -19.31 -5.23
C GLN A 527 20.69 -20.00 -5.12
N THR A 528 19.96 -20.09 -6.22
CA THR A 528 18.59 -20.63 -6.26
C THR A 528 18.50 -22.01 -6.90
N ALA A 529 19.51 -22.42 -7.64
CA ALA A 529 19.51 -23.64 -8.46
C ALA A 529 19.18 -24.92 -7.68
N ASN A 530 19.70 -25.07 -6.45
CA ASN A 530 19.43 -26.25 -5.63
C ASN A 530 17.94 -26.35 -5.28
N THR A 531 17.36 -25.25 -4.81
CA THR A 531 15.95 -25.20 -4.44
C THR A 531 15.04 -25.40 -5.64
N VAL A 532 15.31 -24.70 -6.76
CA VAL A 532 14.53 -24.86 -8.00
C VAL A 532 14.58 -26.30 -8.50
N LYS A 533 15.75 -26.91 -8.54
CA LYS A 533 15.96 -28.31 -9.00
C LYS A 533 15.14 -29.31 -8.18
N HIS A 534 15.08 -29.14 -6.88
CA HIS A 534 14.48 -30.12 -5.96
C HIS A 534 13.08 -29.73 -5.49
N PHE A 535 12.49 -28.63 -6.03
CA PHE A 535 11.23 -28.08 -5.54
C PHE A 535 10.03 -29.04 -5.63
N ALA A 536 9.93 -29.79 -6.71
CA ALA A 536 8.86 -30.79 -6.88
C ALA A 536 9.00 -31.93 -5.85
N ASP A 537 10.21 -32.43 -5.63
CA ASP A 537 10.51 -33.46 -4.64
C ASP A 537 10.28 -32.94 -3.23
N TRP A 538 10.67 -31.69 -2.95
CA TRP A 538 10.41 -31.02 -1.69
C TRP A 538 8.92 -30.95 -1.37
N LYS A 539 8.08 -30.45 -2.30
CA LYS A 539 6.62 -30.37 -2.10
C LYS A 539 5.98 -31.72 -1.78
N LYS A 540 6.41 -32.77 -2.49
CA LYS A 540 5.92 -34.11 -2.23
C LYS A 540 6.44 -34.67 -0.92
N GLY A 541 7.74 -34.45 -0.65
CA GLY A 541 8.42 -34.92 0.55
C GLY A 541 7.86 -34.31 1.83
N MET A 542 7.56 -32.98 1.85
CA MET A 542 6.99 -32.30 3.02
C MET A 542 5.65 -32.91 3.44
N LYS A 543 4.76 -33.26 2.50
CA LYS A 543 3.51 -33.98 2.81
C LYS A 543 3.76 -35.34 3.48
N THR A 544 4.76 -36.10 2.98
CA THR A 544 5.13 -37.36 3.56
C THR A 544 5.78 -37.20 4.93
N LEU A 545 6.62 -36.19 5.10
CA LEU A 545 7.29 -35.84 6.35
C LEU A 545 6.30 -35.59 7.46
N HIS A 546 5.29 -34.76 7.18
CA HIS A 546 4.20 -34.44 8.11
C HIS A 546 3.44 -35.72 8.53
N ALA A 547 3.01 -36.53 7.57
CA ALA A 547 2.34 -37.80 7.86
C ALA A 547 3.21 -38.77 8.67
N SER A 548 4.54 -38.80 8.44
CA SER A 548 5.49 -39.62 9.19
C SER A 548 5.63 -39.12 10.63
N LEU A 549 5.63 -37.82 10.85
CA LEU A 549 5.70 -37.22 12.18
C LEU A 549 4.44 -37.56 13.01
N GLU A 550 3.26 -37.41 12.39
CA GLU A 550 1.96 -37.79 13.00
C GLU A 550 1.93 -39.30 13.33
N ALA A 551 2.45 -40.15 12.43
CA ALA A 551 2.53 -41.60 12.65
C ALA A 551 3.63 -42.02 13.65
N GLY A 552 4.40 -41.07 14.19
CA GLY A 552 5.48 -41.35 15.15
C GLY A 552 6.72 -42.05 14.53
N LYS A 553 6.90 -42.03 13.21
CA LYS A 553 8.04 -42.59 12.51
C LYS A 553 9.25 -41.65 12.56
N LEU A 554 9.77 -41.45 13.77
CA LEU A 554 10.75 -40.40 14.07
C LEU A 554 12.07 -40.56 13.29
N ASP A 555 12.54 -41.80 13.03
CA ASP A 555 13.76 -42.04 12.26
C ASP A 555 13.59 -41.64 10.80
N ASP A 556 12.43 -41.91 10.20
CA ASP A 556 12.10 -41.45 8.85
C ASP A 556 12.04 -39.94 8.78
N VAL A 557 11.39 -39.28 9.79
CA VAL A 557 11.33 -37.81 9.87
C VAL A 557 12.72 -37.21 9.94
N ILE A 558 13.62 -37.74 10.73
CA ILE A 558 14.99 -37.23 10.86
C ILE A 558 15.76 -37.39 9.54
N ARG A 559 15.74 -38.61 8.94
CA ARG A 559 16.45 -38.88 7.69
C ARG A 559 15.95 -38.00 6.54
N ASP A 560 14.63 -37.97 6.33
CA ASP A 560 14.02 -37.32 5.19
C ASP A 560 13.92 -35.79 5.42
N GLY A 561 13.68 -35.39 6.66
CA GLY A 561 13.60 -33.97 7.05
C GLY A 561 14.91 -33.20 6.83
N VAL A 562 16.07 -33.82 7.13
CA VAL A 562 17.38 -33.22 6.84
C VAL A 562 17.53 -32.97 5.33
N THR A 563 17.17 -33.95 4.51
CA THR A 563 17.24 -33.81 3.05
C THR A 563 16.31 -32.72 2.54
N LEU A 564 15.07 -32.67 3.02
CA LEU A 564 14.08 -31.68 2.60
C LEU A 564 14.44 -30.26 3.06
N ARG A 565 14.97 -30.11 4.29
CA ARG A 565 15.52 -28.84 4.76
C ARG A 565 16.61 -28.32 3.83
N ASP A 566 17.54 -29.20 3.44
CA ASP A 566 18.69 -28.87 2.59
C ASP A 566 18.29 -28.62 1.13
N TYR A 567 17.15 -29.17 0.66
CA TYR A 567 16.58 -28.84 -0.63
C TYR A 567 16.02 -27.40 -0.66
N TYR A 568 15.43 -26.93 0.45
CA TYR A 568 14.84 -25.60 0.53
C TYR A 568 15.13 -24.94 1.88
N PRO A 569 16.39 -24.50 2.11
CA PRO A 569 16.81 -23.97 3.40
C PRO A 569 16.14 -22.65 3.79
N ASP A 570 15.67 -21.85 2.83
CA ASP A 570 14.99 -20.58 3.12
C ASP A 570 13.55 -20.75 3.60
N TYR A 571 12.98 -21.96 3.52
CA TYR A 571 11.58 -22.17 3.91
C TYR A 571 11.40 -22.24 5.42
N THR A 572 10.87 -21.18 6.00
CA THR A 572 10.52 -21.06 7.42
C THR A 572 9.01 -20.89 7.66
N GLY A 573 8.19 -21.20 6.65
CA GLY A 573 6.72 -21.16 6.77
C GLY A 573 6.17 -22.22 7.72
N THR A 574 4.85 -22.29 7.83
CA THR A 574 4.15 -23.27 8.68
C THR A 574 4.60 -24.69 8.39
N ASP A 575 4.80 -25.46 9.44
CA ASP A 575 5.25 -26.86 9.37
C ASP A 575 6.58 -27.02 8.59
N SER A 576 7.51 -26.12 8.82
CA SER A 576 8.84 -26.19 8.20
C SER A 576 9.58 -27.46 8.58
N ALA A 577 10.49 -27.92 7.71
CA ALA A 577 11.34 -29.06 8.02
C ALA A 577 12.16 -28.86 9.32
N TYR A 578 12.51 -27.61 9.64
CA TYR A 578 13.19 -27.26 10.90
C TYR A 578 12.34 -27.60 12.13
N GLU A 579 11.06 -27.21 12.13
CA GLU A 579 10.15 -27.45 13.25
C GLU A 579 9.86 -28.96 13.41
N MET A 580 9.62 -29.66 12.28
CA MET A 580 9.39 -31.11 12.30
C MET A 580 10.62 -31.89 12.74
N LEU A 581 11.81 -31.48 12.33
CA LEU A 581 13.07 -32.09 12.80
C LEU A 581 13.28 -31.85 14.29
N ALA A 582 13.05 -30.64 14.76
CA ALA A 582 13.17 -30.30 16.18
C ALA A 582 12.22 -31.15 17.04
N GLU A 583 10.97 -31.30 16.59
CA GLU A 583 9.98 -32.14 17.26
C GLU A 583 10.40 -33.64 17.28
N ALA A 584 10.88 -34.17 16.15
CA ALA A 584 11.33 -35.54 16.05
C ALA A 584 12.55 -35.80 16.96
N TYR A 585 13.54 -34.93 16.96
CA TYR A 585 14.70 -35.01 17.86
C TYR A 585 14.29 -34.92 19.33
N GLN A 586 13.36 -34.01 19.68
CA GLN A 586 12.85 -33.90 21.02
C GLN A 586 12.18 -35.21 21.50
N ARG A 587 11.27 -35.79 20.69
CA ARG A 587 10.58 -37.06 21.00
C ARG A 587 11.57 -38.23 21.16
N LYS A 588 12.72 -38.18 20.51
CA LYS A 588 13.80 -39.15 20.67
C LYS A 588 14.75 -38.83 21.83
N GLY A 589 14.52 -37.80 22.60
CA GLY A 589 15.38 -37.38 23.71
C GLY A 589 16.69 -36.70 23.29
N ASN A 590 16.88 -36.38 22.00
CA ASN A 590 18.07 -35.68 21.51
C ASN A 590 17.82 -34.16 21.49
N LYS A 591 17.81 -33.54 22.70
CA LYS A 591 17.54 -32.12 22.87
C LYS A 591 18.57 -31.25 22.19
N THR A 592 19.84 -31.63 22.17
CA THR A 592 20.92 -30.87 21.51
C THR A 592 20.65 -30.69 20.03
N ALA A 593 20.27 -31.76 19.32
CA ALA A 593 19.92 -31.66 17.92
C ALA A 593 18.64 -30.87 17.66
N ALA A 594 17.64 -30.98 18.56
CA ALA A 594 16.42 -30.21 18.48
C ALA A 594 16.67 -28.70 18.60
N VAL A 595 17.51 -28.27 19.55
CA VAL A 595 17.97 -26.88 19.71
C VAL A 595 18.66 -26.39 18.44
N ALA A 596 19.60 -27.17 17.90
CA ALA A 596 20.34 -26.78 16.70
C ALA A 596 19.43 -26.56 15.48
N GLU A 597 18.35 -27.32 15.30
CA GLU A 597 17.41 -27.11 14.20
C GLU A 597 16.56 -25.82 14.41
N LEU A 598 16.10 -25.53 15.64
CA LEU A 598 15.39 -24.29 15.91
C LEU A 598 16.28 -23.06 15.90
N GLU A 599 17.59 -23.19 16.23
CA GLU A 599 18.55 -22.08 16.04
C GLU A 599 18.73 -21.76 14.55
N LYS A 600 18.83 -22.77 13.68
CA LYS A 600 18.84 -22.55 12.23
C LYS A 600 17.55 -21.87 11.77
N TYR A 601 16.39 -22.38 12.23
CA TYR A 601 15.08 -21.78 11.96
C TYR A 601 15.05 -20.28 12.32
N ARG A 602 15.45 -19.94 13.56
CA ARG A 602 15.53 -18.55 14.03
C ARG A 602 16.44 -17.70 13.15
N ASN A 603 17.64 -18.20 12.84
CA ASN A 603 18.66 -17.47 12.08
C ASN A 603 18.27 -17.30 10.60
N THR A 604 17.42 -18.18 10.07
CA THR A 604 16.85 -18.08 8.72
C THR A 604 15.64 -17.13 8.68
N GLY A 605 15.24 -16.54 9.79
CA GLY A 605 14.12 -15.59 9.84
C GLY A 605 12.77 -16.23 10.19
N GLY A 606 12.77 -17.38 10.82
CA GLY A 606 11.54 -18.02 11.31
C GLY A 606 10.81 -17.15 12.33
N THR A 607 9.47 -17.07 12.22
CA THR A 607 8.60 -16.18 13.02
C THR A 607 7.56 -16.94 13.84
N SER A 608 7.60 -18.27 13.88
CA SER A 608 6.70 -19.09 14.71
C SER A 608 6.95 -18.77 16.19
N VAL A 609 5.99 -18.11 16.84
CA VAL A 609 6.06 -17.75 18.26
C VAL A 609 6.26 -19.00 19.13
N ALA A 610 5.54 -20.08 18.81
CA ALA A 610 5.65 -21.35 19.53
C ALA A 610 7.05 -21.96 19.41
N ALA A 611 7.65 -21.98 18.22
CA ALA A 611 8.99 -22.51 17.98
C ALA A 611 10.06 -21.65 18.70
N LEU A 612 9.95 -20.34 18.64
CA LEU A 612 10.90 -19.42 19.30
C LEU A 612 10.81 -19.50 20.82
N LYS A 613 9.60 -19.57 21.42
CA LYS A 613 9.42 -19.79 22.87
C LYS A 613 9.98 -21.13 23.33
N LYS A 614 9.77 -22.18 22.55
CA LYS A 614 10.33 -23.53 22.79
C LYS A 614 11.86 -23.47 22.76
N LEU A 615 12.44 -22.84 21.74
CA LEU A 615 13.88 -22.64 21.62
C LEU A 615 14.45 -21.91 22.83
N ALA A 616 13.89 -20.76 23.18
CA ALA A 616 14.33 -19.97 24.33
C ALA A 616 14.29 -20.78 25.63
N THR A 617 13.27 -21.64 25.82
CA THR A 617 13.18 -22.54 26.99
C THR A 617 14.34 -23.51 27.01
N TRP A 618 14.64 -24.17 25.88
CA TRP A 618 15.72 -25.13 25.82
C TRP A 618 17.11 -24.49 25.94
N GLU A 619 17.29 -23.27 25.41
CA GLU A 619 18.53 -22.50 25.57
C GLU A 619 18.76 -22.14 27.06
N GLN A 620 17.69 -21.75 27.80
CA GLN A 620 17.80 -21.50 29.24
C GLN A 620 18.13 -22.77 30.04
N GLU A 621 17.46 -23.89 29.76
CA GLU A 621 17.74 -25.18 30.43
C GLU A 621 19.14 -25.71 30.15
N ALA A 622 19.72 -25.35 29.00
CA ALA A 622 21.10 -25.66 28.64
C ALA A 622 22.14 -24.68 29.25
N GLY A 623 21.69 -23.67 30.00
CA GLY A 623 22.55 -22.63 30.56
C GLY A 623 22.98 -21.54 29.55
N ASN A 624 22.40 -21.53 28.35
CA ASN A 624 22.75 -20.59 27.28
C ASN A 624 21.91 -19.30 27.38
N ALA A 625 22.00 -18.61 28.51
CA ALA A 625 21.22 -17.41 28.79
C ALA A 625 21.35 -16.29 27.74
N LYS A 626 22.52 -16.15 27.12
CA LYS A 626 22.73 -15.17 26.04
C LYS A 626 21.89 -15.47 24.81
N GLN A 627 21.85 -16.73 24.37
CA GLN A 627 21.05 -17.16 23.22
C GLN A 627 19.55 -17.03 23.53
N ALA A 628 19.12 -17.41 24.73
CA ALA A 628 17.72 -17.27 25.17
C ALA A 628 17.26 -15.81 25.12
N ARG A 629 18.10 -14.86 25.58
CA ARG A 629 17.80 -13.42 25.41
C ARG A 629 17.66 -13.02 23.95
N THR A 630 18.56 -13.46 23.07
CA THR A 630 18.48 -13.16 21.63
C THR A 630 17.19 -13.71 21.02
N THR A 631 16.80 -14.92 21.41
CA THR A 631 15.58 -15.56 20.89
C THR A 631 14.31 -14.86 21.41
N LEU A 632 14.26 -14.51 22.71
CA LEU A 632 13.10 -13.80 23.28
C LEU A 632 12.98 -12.37 22.78
N ALA A 633 14.10 -11.63 22.65
CA ALA A 633 14.09 -10.27 22.12
C ALA A 633 13.56 -10.19 20.69
N LYS A 634 13.65 -11.27 19.89
CA LYS A 634 13.04 -11.33 18.57
C LYS A 634 11.51 -11.31 18.65
N LEU A 635 10.93 -11.86 19.71
CA LEU A 635 9.48 -11.86 19.91
C LEU A 635 8.91 -10.46 20.15
N ASP A 636 9.69 -9.53 20.70
CA ASP A 636 9.28 -8.11 20.84
C ASP A 636 8.97 -7.46 19.48
N TYR A 637 9.60 -7.93 18.39
CA TYR A 637 9.36 -7.45 17.03
C TYR A 637 8.22 -8.18 16.29
N ILE A 638 7.77 -9.33 16.82
CA ILE A 638 6.81 -10.23 16.14
C ILE A 638 5.50 -10.30 16.91
N TYR A 639 5.56 -10.33 18.24
CA TYR A 639 4.42 -10.49 19.13
C TYR A 639 4.68 -9.82 20.49
N PRO A 640 4.71 -8.47 20.54
CA PRO A 640 4.98 -7.73 21.78
C PRO A 640 3.86 -7.83 22.84
N GLU A 641 2.69 -8.43 22.53
CA GLU A 641 1.60 -8.63 23.47
C GLU A 641 1.78 -9.90 24.35
N ASP A 642 2.94 -10.57 24.32
CA ASP A 642 3.18 -11.80 25.07
C ASP A 642 3.77 -11.56 26.47
N GLU A 643 2.94 -11.66 27.52
CA GLU A 643 3.35 -11.48 28.92
C GLU A 643 4.52 -12.39 29.34
N GLU A 644 4.53 -13.65 28.89
CA GLU A 644 5.58 -14.61 29.23
C GLU A 644 6.94 -14.17 28.70
N THR A 645 6.97 -13.66 27.49
CA THR A 645 8.20 -13.17 26.85
C THR A 645 8.80 -12.02 27.65
N HIS A 646 8.02 -10.99 27.97
CA HIS A 646 8.50 -9.85 28.76
C HIS A 646 9.00 -10.25 30.13
N ARG A 647 8.30 -11.12 30.83
CA ARG A 647 8.69 -11.62 32.15
C ARG A 647 10.05 -12.35 32.09
N ARG A 648 10.19 -13.29 31.16
CA ARG A 648 11.41 -14.09 31.01
C ARG A 648 12.58 -13.24 30.52
N LEU A 649 12.35 -12.42 29.51
CA LEU A 649 13.38 -11.55 28.94
C LEU A 649 13.85 -10.52 29.98
N GLY A 650 12.92 -9.90 30.72
CA GLY A 650 13.22 -8.96 31.79
C GLY A 650 14.10 -9.57 32.89
N SER A 651 13.80 -10.81 33.35
CA SER A 651 14.65 -11.54 34.31
C SER A 651 16.03 -11.81 33.76
N LEU A 652 16.16 -12.32 32.53
CA LEU A 652 17.44 -12.63 31.90
C LEU A 652 18.30 -11.39 31.61
N LEU A 653 17.67 -10.24 31.29
CA LEU A 653 18.36 -8.96 31.12
C LEU A 653 18.89 -8.46 32.45
N LEU A 654 18.10 -8.55 33.52
CA LEU A 654 18.52 -8.15 34.87
C LEU A 654 19.70 -8.99 35.37
N GLU A 655 19.65 -10.32 35.19
CA GLU A 655 20.74 -11.24 35.50
C GLU A 655 22.02 -10.92 34.72
N ALA A 656 21.89 -10.44 33.49
CA ALA A 656 23.00 -10.05 32.64
C ALA A 656 23.57 -8.63 32.94
N GLY A 657 22.95 -7.90 33.88
CA GLY A 657 23.34 -6.53 34.23
C GLY A 657 22.75 -5.45 33.34
N ASP A 658 21.87 -5.79 32.38
CA ASP A 658 21.13 -4.82 31.57
C ASP A 658 19.86 -4.37 32.31
N ALA A 659 20.07 -3.49 33.29
CA ALA A 659 19.00 -2.98 34.13
C ALA A 659 17.97 -2.13 33.33
N ASN A 660 18.42 -1.36 32.34
CA ASN A 660 17.53 -0.54 31.51
C ASN A 660 16.62 -1.41 30.61
N GLY A 661 17.20 -2.44 30.00
CA GLY A 661 16.44 -3.43 29.25
C GLY A 661 15.40 -4.13 30.14
N ALA A 662 15.79 -4.55 31.34
CA ALA A 662 14.86 -5.17 32.30
C ALA A 662 13.73 -4.22 32.74
N VAL A 663 14.01 -2.92 32.92
CA VAL A 663 12.97 -1.90 33.20
C VAL A 663 12.00 -1.78 32.03
N ARG A 664 12.49 -1.78 30.78
CA ARG A 664 11.63 -1.72 29.60
C ARG A 664 10.68 -2.90 29.56
N GLU A 665 11.20 -4.12 29.73
CA GLU A 665 10.38 -5.34 29.74
C GLU A 665 9.36 -5.35 30.90
N GLY A 666 9.76 -4.92 32.09
CA GLY A 666 8.84 -4.81 33.23
C GLY A 666 7.71 -3.78 33.04
N LYS A 667 8.02 -2.64 32.39
CA LYS A 667 7.00 -1.64 32.02
C LYS A 667 6.04 -2.19 30.95
N ALA A 668 6.54 -2.92 29.97
CA ALA A 668 5.75 -3.59 28.93
C ALA A 668 4.82 -4.64 29.53
N LEU A 669 5.34 -5.48 30.42
CA LEU A 669 4.55 -6.47 31.16
C LEU A 669 3.37 -5.84 31.92
N LEU A 670 3.61 -4.76 32.65
CA LEU A 670 2.55 -4.05 33.37
C LEU A 670 1.53 -3.38 32.44
N ALA A 671 1.95 -2.92 31.26
CA ALA A 671 1.05 -2.36 30.25
C ALA A 671 0.03 -3.41 29.76
N LEU A 672 0.38 -4.69 29.77
CA LEU A 672 -0.49 -5.81 29.42
C LEU A 672 -1.49 -6.18 30.54
N LYS A 673 -1.37 -5.57 31.74
CA LYS A 673 -2.23 -5.82 32.91
C LYS A 673 -2.22 -7.28 33.33
N PRO A 674 -1.07 -7.85 33.69
CA PRO A 674 -0.91 -9.25 34.05
C PRO A 674 -1.77 -9.63 35.28
N GLY A 675 -2.25 -10.88 35.32
CA GLY A 675 -3.08 -11.37 36.41
C GLY A 675 -2.37 -11.40 37.77
N ASP A 676 -1.05 -11.48 37.82
CA ASP A 676 -0.18 -11.46 39.01
C ASP A 676 0.48 -10.08 39.21
N ALA A 677 -0.32 -9.04 39.30
CA ALA A 677 0.13 -7.66 39.39
C ALA A 677 1.18 -7.43 40.50
N ALA A 678 1.05 -8.07 41.66
CA ALA A 678 2.00 -7.92 42.79
C ALA A 678 3.41 -8.39 42.41
N GLU A 679 3.55 -9.56 41.79
CA GLU A 679 4.82 -10.09 41.31
C GLU A 679 5.41 -9.20 40.20
N SER A 680 4.56 -8.78 39.24
CA SER A 680 5.01 -7.95 38.13
C SER A 680 5.54 -6.57 38.56
N HIS A 681 4.87 -5.92 39.53
CA HIS A 681 5.37 -4.68 40.15
C HIS A 681 6.68 -4.92 40.92
N TYR A 682 6.80 -6.03 41.63
CA TYR A 682 8.01 -6.39 42.36
C TYR A 682 9.21 -6.63 41.41
N GLU A 683 9.00 -7.37 40.32
CA GLU A 683 10.04 -7.58 39.28
C GLU A 683 10.51 -6.26 38.67
N LEU A 684 9.57 -5.36 38.33
CA LEU A 684 9.91 -4.03 37.85
C LEU A 684 10.67 -3.22 38.91
N ALA A 685 10.29 -3.32 40.19
CA ALA A 685 11.00 -2.63 41.27
C ALA A 685 12.45 -3.10 41.40
N LYS A 686 12.73 -4.40 41.24
CA LYS A 686 14.10 -4.95 41.22
C LYS A 686 14.91 -4.36 40.07
N ALA A 687 14.32 -4.30 38.87
CA ALA A 687 14.96 -3.74 37.69
C ALA A 687 15.27 -2.24 37.86
N LEU A 688 14.30 -1.46 38.37
CA LEU A 688 14.46 -0.03 38.66
C LEU A 688 15.54 0.23 39.71
N ARG A 689 15.61 -0.59 40.77
CA ARG A 689 16.69 -0.52 41.75
C ARG A 689 18.07 -0.75 41.10
N ALA A 690 18.16 -1.77 40.26
CA ALA A 690 19.39 -2.06 39.53
C ALA A 690 19.80 -0.94 38.56
N ALA A 691 18.82 -0.23 38.00
CA ALA A 691 19.00 0.95 37.17
C ALA A 691 19.26 2.26 37.99
N HIS A 692 19.38 2.17 39.32
CA HIS A 692 19.54 3.30 40.24
C HIS A 692 18.34 4.29 40.24
N LEU A 693 17.15 3.90 39.81
CA LEU A 693 15.92 4.68 39.82
C LEU A 693 15.13 4.41 41.10
N LEU A 694 15.73 4.81 42.25
CA LEU A 694 15.29 4.38 43.57
C LEU A 694 13.86 4.86 43.94
N ASN A 695 13.48 6.06 43.53
CA ASN A 695 12.14 6.59 43.78
C ASN A 695 11.08 5.79 43.01
N GLU A 696 11.29 5.56 41.72
CA GLU A 696 10.40 4.73 40.91
C GLU A 696 10.34 3.29 41.47
N ALA A 697 11.47 2.74 41.95
CA ALA A 697 11.51 1.43 42.57
C ALA A 697 10.62 1.37 43.82
N LYS A 698 10.67 2.39 44.69
CA LYS A 698 9.79 2.48 45.87
C LYS A 698 8.32 2.52 45.50
N ASP A 699 7.96 3.34 44.51
CA ASP A 699 6.58 3.43 44.02
C ASP A 699 6.07 2.05 43.55
N GLN A 700 6.87 1.31 42.79
CA GLN A 700 6.52 -0.02 42.30
C GLN A 700 6.40 -1.04 43.46
N VAL A 701 7.24 -0.96 44.49
CA VAL A 701 7.11 -1.81 45.69
C VAL A 701 5.81 -1.51 46.44
N VAL A 702 5.44 -0.24 46.54
CA VAL A 702 4.15 0.14 47.19
C VAL A 702 3.00 -0.43 46.38
N MET A 703 2.98 -0.32 45.06
CA MET A 703 1.95 -0.91 44.19
C MET A 703 1.88 -2.44 44.32
N ALA A 704 3.04 -3.11 44.45
CA ALA A 704 3.07 -4.55 44.71
C ALA A 704 2.38 -4.91 46.07
N LEU A 705 2.62 -4.09 47.09
CA LEU A 705 2.01 -4.30 48.43
C LEU A 705 0.54 -3.87 48.49
N GLU A 706 0.10 -2.91 47.68
CA GLU A 706 -1.31 -2.58 47.49
C GLU A 706 -2.08 -3.77 46.87
N ALA A 707 -1.48 -4.40 45.85
CA ALA A 707 -2.05 -5.59 45.21
C ALA A 707 -2.04 -6.83 46.16
N ALA A 708 -0.96 -7.00 46.92
CA ALA A 708 -0.81 -8.11 47.88
C ALA A 708 -0.06 -7.65 49.14
N PRO A 709 -0.77 -7.18 50.17
CA PRO A 709 -0.15 -6.67 51.45
C PRO A 709 0.75 -7.66 52.16
N GLY A 710 0.49 -8.97 52.02
CA GLY A 710 1.31 -10.04 52.60
C GLY A 710 2.54 -10.48 51.78
N PHE A 711 2.87 -9.81 50.71
CA PHE A 711 3.94 -10.21 49.77
C PHE A 711 5.33 -9.90 50.38
N LYS A 712 5.89 -10.89 51.09
CA LYS A 712 7.15 -10.78 51.84
C LYS A 712 8.33 -10.25 51.01
N PRO A 713 8.56 -10.70 49.74
CA PRO A 713 9.68 -10.16 48.95
C PRO A 713 9.61 -8.63 48.74
N ALA A 714 8.41 -8.09 48.48
CA ALA A 714 8.22 -6.64 48.33
C ALA A 714 8.41 -5.90 49.67
N GLN A 715 7.96 -6.45 50.79
CA GLN A 715 8.20 -5.87 52.14
C GLN A 715 9.71 -5.76 52.43
N GLN A 716 10.49 -6.80 52.13
CA GLN A 716 11.94 -6.81 52.28
C GLN A 716 12.63 -5.79 51.39
N LEU A 717 12.19 -5.69 50.13
CA LEU A 717 12.75 -4.73 49.20
C LEU A 717 12.45 -3.28 49.64
N LEU A 718 11.26 -3.00 50.15
CA LEU A 718 10.90 -1.69 50.70
C LEU A 718 11.83 -1.26 51.82
N LEU A 719 12.12 -2.19 52.75
CA LEU A 719 13.07 -1.91 53.83
C LEU A 719 14.48 -1.58 53.31
N GLN A 720 14.95 -2.31 52.31
CA GLN A 720 16.27 -2.04 51.67
C GLN A 720 16.32 -0.69 50.96
N LEU A 721 15.22 -0.25 50.37
CA LEU A 721 15.12 1.02 49.64
C LEU A 721 14.92 2.22 50.61
N SER A 722 14.60 1.96 51.87
CA SER A 722 14.36 2.99 52.87
C SER A 722 15.60 3.30 53.73
N GLN A 723 16.62 2.47 53.63
CA GLN A 723 17.96 2.68 54.23
C GLN A 723 18.83 3.54 53.32
#